data_c34390105dd315bdc4e8b2bd9fc2eba6
#
_entry.id   c34390105dd315bdc4e8b2bd9fc2eba6
#
_cell.length_a   1.000
_cell.length_b   1.000
_cell.length_c   1.000
_cell.angle_alpha   90.00
_cell.angle_beta   90.00
_cell.angle_gamma   90.00
#
_symmetry.space_group_name_H-M   'P 1'
#
loop_
_entity.id
_entity.type
_entity.pdbx_description
1 polymer ?
#
loop_
_entity_poly.entity_id
_entity_poly.type
_entity_poly.pdbx_seq_one_letter_code
_entity_poly.pdbx_strand_id
1 'polypeptide(L)'
;MKWSMTLINIVGKLKYHAFYKIILKFLTCVFIYVYMYTHARSKHLLIMKQLETFYKPHIYIYIFYVVCRLSAASHSLTPQSDMDSSSSEEFYQAVHHAEQTFRKMESYLKQQQLCDVILIVGNRKIPAHRLVLSSVSDYFAAMFTSDVCEAKQEEIKMEGIDPNALWDLVQFAYTGCLELKEETIENLLAAACLLQLPQVVEVCCHFLMKLLHPSNCLGIRAFADAQGCIELMKVAHSYTMENIMEVIRNQEFLLLPAEELHKLLASDDVNVPDEETIFHALMMWVKYDMQRRCNDLSMLLAFIRLPLLPPQILADLENHALFKNDLECQKLILEAMKYHLLPERRTLMQSPRTKPRKSTVGTLYAVGGMDNNKGATTIEKYDLRTNLWIQAGMMNGRRLQFGVAVIDDKLFVIGGRDGLKTLNTVECYNPKTKTWTVLPPMSTHRHGLGVTVLEGPIYAVGGHDGWSYLNTVERWDPQSQQWTFVASMSIARSTVGVASLNGKLYSVGGRDGSSCLSSMEYYDPHTNKWNMCAPMCKRRGGVGVATCDGFLYAVGGHDAPASNHCSRLLDYVERYDPKTDTWTMVAPLSMPRDAVGVCLLGDRLYAVGGYDGQTYLNTMESYDPQTNEWTQVRLFPKICVGVCVILGED
;
A
#
# COMPACT_ATOMS: atom_id res chain seq x y z
N MET A 1 -45.17 10.14 -12.32
CA MET A 1 -45.41 8.74 -12.72
C MET A 1 -45.06 8.39 -14.17
N LYS A 2 -45.18 9.26 -15.17
CA LYS A 2 -44.77 8.91 -16.57
C LYS A 2 -43.25 8.82 -16.81
N TRP A 3 -42.43 9.47 -16.00
CA TRP A 3 -40.96 9.44 -16.10
C TRP A 3 -40.31 8.18 -15.48
N SER A 4 -40.98 7.53 -14.52
CA SER A 4 -40.45 6.30 -13.90
C SER A 4 -40.49 5.09 -14.86
N MET A 5 -41.46 5.03 -15.75
CA MET A 5 -41.58 3.90 -16.69
C MET A 5 -40.57 3.97 -17.85
N THR A 6 -40.17 5.17 -18.27
CA THR A 6 -39.17 5.34 -19.32
C THR A 6 -37.74 5.01 -18.82
N LEU A 7 -37.41 5.34 -17.57
CA LEU A 7 -36.15 4.96 -16.96
C LEU A 7 -36.04 3.46 -16.70
N ILE A 8 -37.14 2.80 -16.31
CA ILE A 8 -37.19 1.35 -16.08
C ILE A 8 -36.98 0.57 -17.40
N ASN A 9 -37.47 1.10 -18.53
CA ASN A 9 -37.26 0.46 -19.83
C ASN A 9 -35.84 0.64 -20.40
N ILE A 10 -35.15 1.71 -20.02
CA ILE A 10 -33.72 1.91 -20.41
C ILE A 10 -32.80 1.04 -19.54
N VAL A 11 -33.08 0.88 -18.26
CA VAL A 11 -32.30 0.09 -17.31
C VAL A 11 -32.51 -1.42 -17.47
N GLY A 12 -33.70 -1.86 -17.95
CA GLY A 12 -34.00 -3.27 -18.23
C GLY A 12 -33.18 -3.92 -19.35
N LYS A 13 -32.44 -3.14 -20.15
CA LYS A 13 -31.53 -3.63 -21.21
C LYS A 13 -30.06 -3.79 -20.80
N LEU A 14 -29.69 -3.43 -19.59
CA LEU A 14 -28.31 -3.55 -19.10
C LEU A 14 -28.13 -4.84 -18.24
N LYS A 15 -27.47 -5.84 -18.80
CA LYS A 15 -27.23 -7.18 -18.23
C LYS A 15 -26.18 -7.24 -17.09
N TYR A 16 -26.03 -6.20 -16.22
CA TYR A 16 -25.03 -6.21 -15.14
C TYR A 16 -25.67 -5.96 -13.76
N HIS A 17 -25.94 -7.04 -13.03
CA HIS A 17 -26.63 -7.03 -11.74
C HIS A 17 -25.93 -6.21 -10.62
N ALA A 18 -24.61 -6.06 -10.66
CA ALA A 18 -23.85 -5.26 -9.72
C ALA A 18 -23.96 -3.74 -9.99
N PHE A 19 -23.94 -3.37 -11.27
CA PHE A 19 -24.08 -1.99 -11.73
C PHE A 19 -25.51 -1.47 -11.46
N TYR A 20 -26.52 -2.34 -11.60
CA TYR A 20 -27.91 -2.05 -11.29
C TYR A 20 -28.11 -1.70 -9.80
N LYS A 21 -27.51 -2.45 -8.87
CA LYS A 21 -27.60 -2.15 -7.41
C LYS A 21 -26.93 -0.84 -7.03
N ILE A 22 -25.85 -0.48 -7.69
CA ILE A 22 -25.15 0.81 -7.45
C ILE A 22 -26.00 1.97 -7.99
N ILE A 23 -26.56 1.83 -9.18
CA ILE A 23 -27.43 2.86 -9.78
C ILE A 23 -28.73 3.00 -8.97
N LEU A 24 -29.32 1.92 -8.50
CA LEU A 24 -30.55 1.99 -7.68
C LEU A 24 -30.30 2.66 -6.33
N LYS A 25 -29.20 2.35 -5.64
CA LYS A 25 -28.79 3.04 -4.42
C LYS A 25 -28.50 4.52 -4.68
N PHE A 26 -27.85 4.84 -5.78
CA PHE A 26 -27.55 6.20 -6.20
C PHE A 26 -28.84 7.00 -6.47
N LEU A 27 -29.78 6.45 -7.23
CA LEU A 27 -31.08 7.10 -7.50
C LEU A 27 -31.92 7.27 -6.24
N THR A 28 -31.86 6.34 -5.28
CA THR A 28 -32.55 6.45 -4.00
C THR A 28 -31.98 7.57 -3.15
N CYS A 29 -30.65 7.71 -3.11
CA CYS A 29 -29.99 8.81 -2.40
C CYS A 29 -30.28 10.19 -3.03
N VAL A 30 -30.28 10.26 -4.35
CA VAL A 30 -30.65 11.50 -5.07
C VAL A 30 -32.13 11.87 -4.83
N PHE A 31 -33.03 10.88 -4.83
CA PHE A 31 -34.45 11.11 -4.58
C PHE A 31 -34.72 11.58 -3.14
N ILE A 32 -34.04 11.00 -2.16
CA ILE A 32 -34.11 11.43 -0.76
C ILE A 32 -33.56 12.86 -0.60
N TYR A 33 -32.46 13.18 -1.27
CA TYR A 33 -31.85 14.52 -1.24
C TYR A 33 -32.76 15.59 -1.85
N VAL A 34 -33.35 15.32 -3.02
CA VAL A 34 -34.28 16.22 -3.70
C VAL A 34 -35.55 16.37 -2.87
N TYR A 35 -36.09 15.32 -2.29
CA TYR A 35 -37.28 15.37 -1.41
C TYR A 35 -36.99 16.17 -0.14
N MET A 36 -35.82 16.04 0.46
CA MET A 36 -35.43 16.80 1.65
C MET A 36 -35.14 18.27 1.33
N TYR A 37 -34.57 18.58 0.16
CA TYR A 37 -34.33 19.97 -0.27
C TYR A 37 -35.59 20.73 -0.61
N THR A 38 -36.62 20.05 -1.11
CA THR A 38 -37.91 20.68 -1.46
C THR A 38 -38.87 20.83 -0.26
N HIS A 39 -38.67 20.08 0.84
CA HIS A 39 -39.65 20.02 1.95
C HIS A 39 -39.13 20.42 3.33
N ALA A 40 -37.86 20.81 3.50
CA ALA A 40 -37.33 21.13 4.83
C ALA A 40 -36.48 22.42 4.86
N ARG A 41 -37.13 23.53 5.15
CA ARG A 41 -36.46 24.72 5.74
C ARG A 41 -36.24 24.48 7.23
N SER A 42 -34.99 24.45 7.67
CA SER A 42 -34.49 24.75 9.02
C SER A 42 -34.18 23.70 10.08
N LYS A 43 -33.82 22.43 9.85
CA LYS A 43 -33.31 21.60 10.99
C LYS A 43 -32.23 20.54 10.68
N HIS A 44 -31.58 20.53 9.53
CA HIS A 44 -30.73 19.37 9.13
C HIS A 44 -29.25 19.64 8.91
N LEU A 45 -28.66 20.66 9.55
CA LEU A 45 -27.20 20.87 9.52
C LEU A 45 -26.40 19.75 10.27
N LEU A 46 -27.08 19.02 11.16
CA LEU A 46 -26.43 17.96 11.97
C LEU A 46 -26.28 16.63 11.22
N ILE A 47 -27.17 16.33 10.28
CA ILE A 47 -27.12 15.08 9.48
C ILE A 47 -26.06 15.18 8.39
N MET A 48 -25.81 16.37 7.87
CA MET A 48 -24.76 16.59 6.86
C MET A 48 -23.35 16.32 7.41
N LYS A 49 -23.08 16.63 8.68
CA LYS A 49 -21.79 16.33 9.33
C LYS A 49 -21.55 14.83 9.57
N GLN A 50 -22.59 14.02 9.65
CA GLN A 50 -22.43 12.56 9.78
C GLN A 50 -22.25 11.85 8.43
N LEU A 51 -22.66 12.45 7.32
CA LEU A 51 -22.44 11.91 5.98
C LEU A 51 -21.06 12.24 5.41
N GLU A 52 -20.42 13.31 5.86
CA GLU A 52 -19.03 13.66 5.50
C GLU A 52 -18.00 12.61 5.93
N THR A 53 -18.31 11.81 6.97
CA THR A 53 -17.42 10.77 7.48
C THR A 53 -17.45 9.46 6.66
N PHE A 54 -18.41 9.29 5.74
CA PHE A 54 -18.63 8.00 5.06
C PHE A 54 -18.30 7.96 3.56
N TYR A 55 -18.05 9.09 2.89
CA TYR A 55 -17.82 9.09 1.43
C TYR A 55 -16.58 9.88 1.02
N LYS A 56 -15.76 9.28 0.14
CA LYS A 56 -14.52 9.88 -0.40
C LYS A 56 -14.79 11.18 -1.17
N PRO A 57 -13.91 12.20 -1.08
CA PRO A 57 -14.11 13.55 -1.66
C PRO A 57 -14.39 13.57 -3.19
N HIS A 58 -13.90 12.61 -3.94
CA HIS A 58 -14.09 12.56 -5.40
C HIS A 58 -15.53 12.28 -5.85
N ILE A 59 -16.34 11.61 -5.04
CA ILE A 59 -17.75 11.36 -5.35
C ILE A 59 -18.57 12.62 -5.13
N TYR A 60 -18.17 13.46 -4.18
CA TYR A 60 -18.84 14.73 -3.87
C TYR A 60 -18.71 15.75 -4.99
N ILE A 61 -17.54 15.86 -5.60
CA ILE A 61 -17.26 16.78 -6.72
C ILE A 61 -18.06 16.35 -7.96
N TYR A 62 -18.17 15.07 -8.24
CA TYR A 62 -18.95 14.56 -9.37
C TYR A 62 -20.46 14.73 -9.17
N ILE A 63 -20.94 14.52 -7.95
CA ILE A 63 -22.36 14.76 -7.61
C ILE A 63 -22.69 16.25 -7.71
N PHE A 64 -21.81 17.12 -7.20
CA PHE A 64 -21.98 18.57 -7.30
C PHE A 64 -22.00 19.06 -8.75
N TYR A 65 -21.10 18.54 -9.59
CA TYR A 65 -21.05 18.88 -11.03
C TYR A 65 -22.28 18.41 -11.79
N VAL A 66 -22.80 17.22 -11.50
CA VAL A 66 -24.03 16.69 -12.13
C VAL A 66 -25.27 17.45 -11.64
N VAL A 67 -25.34 17.79 -10.35
CA VAL A 67 -26.46 18.56 -9.78
C VAL A 67 -26.48 20.00 -10.32
N CYS A 68 -25.32 20.65 -10.46
CA CYS A 68 -25.22 21.97 -11.07
C CYS A 68 -25.64 21.94 -12.56
N ARG A 69 -25.30 20.90 -13.33
CA ARG A 69 -25.75 20.74 -14.72
C ARG A 69 -27.26 20.45 -14.84
N LEU A 70 -27.81 19.65 -13.93
CA LEU A 70 -29.25 19.37 -13.90
C LEU A 70 -30.07 20.59 -13.46
N SER A 71 -29.54 21.40 -12.55
CA SER A 71 -30.14 22.67 -12.14
C SER A 71 -30.15 23.68 -13.29
N ALA A 72 -29.09 23.73 -14.12
CA ALA A 72 -29.04 24.57 -15.32
C ALA A 72 -30.02 24.11 -16.42
N ALA A 73 -30.34 22.83 -16.49
CA ALA A 73 -31.26 22.26 -17.47
C ALA A 73 -32.75 22.38 -17.07
N SER A 74 -33.04 22.60 -15.77
CA SER A 74 -34.44 22.75 -15.27
C SER A 74 -35.01 24.13 -15.40
N HIS A 75 -34.26 25.13 -15.85
CA HIS A 75 -34.73 26.50 -16.03
C HIS A 75 -35.32 26.81 -17.42
N SER A 76 -35.54 25.80 -18.27
CA SER A 76 -36.11 26.01 -19.63
C SER A 76 -37.56 25.51 -19.81
N LEU A 77 -38.35 25.44 -18.75
CA LEU A 77 -39.81 25.18 -18.87
C LEU A 77 -40.59 26.31 -18.27
N THR A 78 -41.28 27.05 -19.12
CA THR A 78 -42.21 28.13 -18.83
C THR A 78 -43.38 27.67 -17.95
N PRO A 79 -43.73 28.40 -16.92
CA PRO A 79 -45.01 28.20 -16.21
C PRO A 79 -46.14 28.94 -16.87
N GLN A 80 -47.27 28.27 -17.00
CA GLN A 80 -48.57 28.93 -17.25
C GLN A 80 -48.97 29.79 -16.04
N SER A 81 -49.53 30.90 -16.40
CA SER A 81 -50.04 31.97 -15.56
C SER A 81 -51.09 31.52 -14.52
N ASP A 82 -50.93 31.93 -13.27
CA ASP A 82 -52.03 32.36 -12.42
C ASP A 82 -51.69 33.73 -11.88
N MET A 83 -52.65 34.66 -12.10
CA MET A 83 -52.56 36.03 -11.65
C MET A 83 -52.75 36.09 -10.12
N ASP A 84 -51.77 36.68 -9.44
CA ASP A 84 -52.04 37.54 -8.29
C ASP A 84 -51.01 38.64 -8.17
N SER A 85 -51.53 39.86 -8.07
CA SER A 85 -50.84 41.12 -8.10
C SER A 85 -50.09 41.44 -6.80
N SER A 86 -48.77 41.65 -6.88
CA SER A 86 -48.06 42.81 -6.27
C SER A 86 -46.53 42.63 -6.36
N SER A 87 -45.86 43.69 -6.80
CA SER A 87 -44.43 43.94 -7.00
C SER A 87 -43.81 43.29 -8.24
N SER A 88 -43.69 44.10 -9.30
CA SER A 88 -42.99 43.79 -10.55
C SER A 88 -41.48 43.99 -10.39
N GLU A 89 -40.80 43.06 -9.72
CA GLU A 89 -39.37 42.95 -9.85
C GLU A 89 -39.09 41.69 -10.69
N GLU A 90 -38.76 41.88 -11.96
CA GLU A 90 -38.39 40.84 -12.89
C GLU A 90 -36.87 40.77 -12.93
N PHE A 91 -36.28 39.62 -12.49
CA PHE A 91 -34.85 39.39 -12.56
C PHE A 91 -34.49 38.74 -13.91
N TYR A 92 -33.74 39.46 -14.73
CA TYR A 92 -33.19 38.92 -16.00
C TYR A 92 -31.71 38.56 -15.86
N GLN A 93 -31.34 37.31 -16.18
CA GLN A 93 -29.98 36.87 -16.26
C GLN A 93 -29.63 36.39 -17.67
N ALA A 94 -28.68 37.07 -18.34
CA ALA A 94 -28.21 36.68 -19.63
C ALA A 94 -27.19 35.52 -19.52
N VAL A 95 -27.62 34.31 -19.83
CA VAL A 95 -26.84 33.07 -19.64
C VAL A 95 -25.49 33.06 -20.38
N HIS A 96 -25.43 33.70 -21.54
CA HIS A 96 -24.22 33.74 -22.38
C HIS A 96 -23.47 35.07 -22.31
N HIS A 97 -23.78 35.92 -21.34
CA HIS A 97 -23.19 37.28 -21.27
C HIS A 97 -21.66 37.23 -21.14
N ALA A 98 -21.14 36.41 -20.25
CA ALA A 98 -19.70 36.28 -20.03
C ALA A 98 -18.99 35.77 -21.27
N GLU A 99 -19.52 34.73 -21.94
CA GLU A 99 -18.95 34.16 -23.14
C GLU A 99 -18.89 35.18 -24.29
N GLN A 100 -20.00 35.90 -24.51
CA GLN A 100 -20.06 36.96 -25.55
C GLN A 100 -19.09 38.10 -25.24
N THR A 101 -18.94 38.47 -23.97
CA THR A 101 -18.02 39.52 -23.51
C THR A 101 -16.57 39.11 -23.78
N PHE A 102 -16.19 37.89 -23.40
CA PHE A 102 -14.83 37.39 -23.64
C PHE A 102 -14.51 37.26 -25.13
N ARG A 103 -15.43 36.76 -25.96
CA ARG A 103 -15.27 36.75 -27.43
C ARG A 103 -15.05 38.15 -28.00
N LYS A 104 -15.70 39.18 -27.44
CA LYS A 104 -15.49 40.56 -27.85
C LYS A 104 -14.12 41.08 -27.44
N MET A 105 -13.66 40.76 -26.21
CA MET A 105 -12.32 41.10 -25.75
C MET A 105 -11.24 40.42 -26.58
N GLU A 106 -11.40 39.14 -26.93
CA GLU A 106 -10.52 38.44 -27.88
C GLU A 106 -10.45 39.13 -29.26
N SER A 107 -11.60 39.61 -29.77
CA SER A 107 -11.65 40.37 -31.00
C SER A 107 -10.84 41.68 -30.94
N TYR A 108 -10.90 42.40 -29.78
CA TYR A 108 -10.09 43.58 -29.55
C TYR A 108 -8.58 43.25 -29.47
N LEU A 109 -8.21 42.14 -28.84
CA LEU A 109 -6.81 41.69 -28.82
C LEU A 109 -6.30 41.43 -30.27
N LYS A 110 -7.07 40.67 -31.07
CA LYS A 110 -6.71 40.37 -32.46
C LYS A 110 -6.54 41.60 -33.35
N GLN A 111 -7.34 42.64 -33.08
CA GLN A 111 -7.29 43.91 -33.78
C GLN A 111 -6.33 44.93 -33.14
N GLN A 112 -5.67 44.55 -32.08
CA GLN A 112 -4.80 45.42 -31.28
C GLN A 112 -5.49 46.72 -30.82
N GLN A 113 -6.77 46.65 -30.55
CA GLN A 113 -7.59 47.76 -30.09
C GLN A 113 -7.71 47.80 -28.57
N LEU A 114 -7.66 48.99 -27.99
CA LEU A 114 -7.78 49.23 -26.52
C LEU A 114 -6.67 48.56 -25.68
N CYS A 115 -5.59 48.05 -26.30
CA CYS A 115 -4.44 47.52 -25.58
C CYS A 115 -3.74 48.65 -24.84
N ASP A 116 -3.51 48.45 -23.53
CA ASP A 116 -2.90 49.40 -22.61
C ASP A 116 -1.55 48.92 -22.05
N VAL A 117 -1.06 47.78 -22.53
CA VAL A 117 0.27 47.24 -22.22
C VAL A 117 0.83 46.41 -23.38
N ILE A 118 2.14 46.44 -23.54
CA ILE A 118 2.87 45.60 -24.50
C ILE A 118 3.90 44.79 -23.70
N LEU A 119 3.74 43.47 -23.70
CA LEU A 119 4.70 42.56 -23.11
C LEU A 119 5.81 42.24 -24.10
N ILE A 120 7.07 42.47 -23.74
CA ILE A 120 8.25 42.22 -24.57
C ILE A 120 8.99 41.00 -24.01
N VAL A 121 9.08 39.93 -24.81
CA VAL A 121 9.80 38.73 -24.50
C VAL A 121 10.68 38.30 -25.67
N GLY A 122 12.00 38.27 -25.44
CA GLY A 122 12.94 38.13 -26.56
C GLY A 122 12.71 39.19 -27.66
N ASN A 123 12.46 38.74 -28.88
CA ASN A 123 12.19 39.62 -30.02
C ASN A 123 10.68 39.83 -30.31
N ARG A 124 9.82 39.31 -29.43
CA ARG A 124 8.36 39.35 -29.63
C ARG A 124 7.72 40.42 -28.76
N LYS A 125 6.84 41.24 -29.40
CA LYS A 125 5.98 42.20 -28.73
C LYS A 125 4.56 41.68 -28.70
N ILE A 126 3.94 41.58 -27.55
CA ILE A 126 2.60 41.05 -27.34
C ILE A 126 1.74 42.15 -26.73
N PRO A 127 0.90 42.84 -27.53
CA PRO A 127 -0.07 43.79 -26.99
C PRO A 127 -1.15 43.03 -26.18
N ALA A 128 -1.60 43.62 -25.07
CA ALA A 128 -2.61 43.02 -24.21
C ALA A 128 -3.38 44.08 -23.43
N HIS A 129 -4.38 43.63 -22.65
CA HIS A 129 -5.17 44.47 -21.76
C HIS A 129 -4.82 44.13 -20.26
N ARG A 130 -4.36 45.11 -19.51
CA ARG A 130 -3.99 44.94 -18.09
C ARG A 130 -5.12 44.32 -17.28
N LEU A 131 -6.36 44.76 -17.51
CA LEU A 131 -7.52 44.24 -16.80
C LEU A 131 -7.72 42.75 -17.04
N VAL A 132 -7.58 42.26 -18.27
CA VAL A 132 -7.76 40.85 -18.61
C VAL A 132 -6.66 40.01 -18.03
N LEU A 133 -5.39 40.44 -18.16
CA LEU A 133 -4.26 39.72 -17.56
C LEU A 133 -4.35 39.66 -16.04
N SER A 134 -4.71 40.76 -15.38
CA SER A 134 -4.87 40.82 -13.92
C SER A 134 -6.05 39.96 -13.41
N SER A 135 -7.05 39.73 -14.23
CA SER A 135 -8.20 38.93 -13.83
C SER A 135 -7.95 37.42 -13.77
N VAL A 136 -6.87 36.95 -14.44
CA VAL A 136 -6.51 35.53 -14.51
C VAL A 136 -5.17 35.20 -13.83
N SER A 137 -4.34 36.21 -13.57
CA SER A 137 -2.98 36.03 -13.02
C SER A 137 -2.74 36.98 -11.85
N ASP A 138 -2.48 36.39 -10.68
CA ASP A 138 -2.12 37.17 -9.48
C ASP A 138 -0.78 37.89 -9.65
N TYR A 139 0.14 37.36 -10.45
CA TYR A 139 1.39 38.01 -10.81
C TYR A 139 1.13 39.32 -11.56
N PHE A 140 0.31 39.30 -12.61
CA PHE A 140 -0.05 40.51 -13.35
C PHE A 140 -0.93 41.44 -12.51
N ALA A 141 -1.82 40.93 -11.68
CA ALA A 141 -2.60 41.75 -10.77
C ALA A 141 -1.69 42.53 -9.81
N ALA A 142 -0.72 41.86 -9.19
CA ALA A 142 0.25 42.50 -8.31
C ALA A 142 1.13 43.54 -9.06
N MET A 143 1.61 43.19 -10.25
CA MET A 143 2.43 44.04 -11.09
C MET A 143 1.70 45.36 -11.49
N PHE A 144 0.44 45.29 -11.87
CA PHE A 144 -0.30 46.45 -12.38
C PHE A 144 -1.01 47.27 -11.34
N THR A 145 -1.23 46.73 -10.13
CA THR A 145 -1.92 47.45 -9.03
C THR A 145 -0.97 47.98 -7.96
N SER A 146 0.29 47.59 -7.94
CA SER A 146 1.29 48.05 -7.01
C SER A 146 1.98 49.33 -7.46
N ASP A 147 2.63 50.05 -6.53
CA ASP A 147 3.40 51.26 -6.83
C ASP A 147 4.78 51.00 -7.46
N VAL A 148 4.94 49.92 -8.21
CA VAL A 148 6.16 49.57 -8.95
C VAL A 148 6.27 50.33 -10.26
N CYS A 149 7.48 50.48 -10.79
CA CYS A 149 7.73 51.21 -12.03
C CYS A 149 6.99 50.61 -13.22
N GLU A 150 6.85 49.27 -13.26
CA GLU A 150 6.20 48.50 -14.30
C GLU A 150 4.69 48.82 -14.39
N ALA A 151 4.07 49.22 -13.28
CA ALA A 151 2.65 49.59 -13.26
C ALA A 151 2.32 50.77 -14.19
N LYS A 152 3.32 51.65 -14.46
CA LYS A 152 3.14 52.85 -15.26
C LYS A 152 3.77 52.80 -16.66
N GLN A 153 4.50 51.70 -16.96
CA GLN A 153 5.17 51.52 -18.26
C GLN A 153 4.22 50.97 -19.31
N GLU A 154 4.24 51.49 -20.51
CA GLU A 154 3.49 50.95 -21.67
C GLU A 154 4.14 49.64 -22.18
N GLU A 155 5.45 49.53 -22.14
CA GLU A 155 6.23 48.39 -22.57
C GLU A 155 6.92 47.73 -21.36
N ILE A 156 6.65 46.45 -21.14
CA ILE A 156 7.18 45.65 -20.01
C ILE A 156 8.02 44.52 -20.56
N LYS A 157 9.28 44.43 -20.13
CA LYS A 157 10.16 43.30 -20.48
C LYS A 157 9.90 42.13 -19.54
N MET A 158 9.60 40.96 -20.13
CA MET A 158 9.43 39.71 -19.46
C MET A 158 10.70 38.88 -19.63
N GLU A 159 11.42 38.62 -18.52
CA GLU A 159 12.63 37.82 -18.53
C GLU A 159 12.37 36.40 -18.00
N GLY A 160 13.13 35.40 -18.49
CA GLY A 160 13.01 34.02 -18.03
C GLY A 160 11.78 33.24 -18.51
N ILE A 161 11.05 33.78 -19.49
CA ILE A 161 9.87 33.11 -20.07
C ILE A 161 10.12 32.79 -21.54
N ASP A 162 9.67 31.60 -21.98
CA ASP A 162 9.66 31.29 -23.42
C ASP A 162 8.63 32.17 -24.18
N PRO A 163 8.99 32.76 -25.33
CA PRO A 163 8.11 33.66 -26.08
C PRO A 163 6.81 32.99 -26.57
N ASN A 164 6.84 31.72 -26.92
CA ASN A 164 5.65 30.99 -27.35
C ASN A 164 4.76 30.62 -26.16
N ALA A 165 5.37 30.19 -25.08
CA ALA A 165 4.63 29.91 -23.84
C ALA A 165 3.90 31.17 -23.33
N LEU A 166 4.57 32.31 -23.30
CA LEU A 166 3.90 33.57 -22.91
C LEU A 166 2.74 33.92 -23.85
N TRP A 167 2.92 33.75 -25.17
CA TRP A 167 1.85 33.98 -26.11
C TRP A 167 0.66 33.08 -25.88
N ASP A 168 0.88 31.77 -25.66
CA ASP A 168 -0.18 30.80 -25.43
C ASP A 168 -0.93 31.10 -24.12
N LEU A 169 -0.23 31.55 -23.06
CA LEU A 169 -0.85 31.98 -21.81
C LEU A 169 -1.63 33.27 -21.93
N VAL A 170 -1.17 34.22 -22.73
CA VAL A 170 -1.96 35.42 -23.07
C VAL A 170 -3.21 35.04 -23.85
N GLN A 171 -3.13 34.14 -24.85
CA GLN A 171 -4.33 33.65 -25.56
C GLN A 171 -5.29 32.93 -24.59
N PHE A 172 -4.75 32.11 -23.67
CA PHE A 172 -5.56 31.43 -22.64
C PHE A 172 -6.34 32.45 -21.81
N ALA A 173 -5.75 33.59 -21.43
CA ALA A 173 -6.43 34.62 -20.64
C ALA A 173 -7.72 35.17 -21.30
N TYR A 174 -7.80 35.16 -22.62
CA TYR A 174 -8.97 35.63 -23.36
C TYR A 174 -9.93 34.52 -23.76
N THR A 175 -9.43 33.31 -24.01
CA THR A 175 -10.22 32.23 -24.64
C THR A 175 -10.56 31.11 -23.67
N GLY A 176 -9.80 30.97 -22.58
CA GLY A 176 -9.87 29.80 -21.68
C GLY A 176 -9.42 28.50 -22.37
N CYS A 177 -8.86 28.56 -23.56
CA CYS A 177 -8.39 27.40 -24.34
C CYS A 177 -6.86 27.36 -24.37
N LEU A 178 -6.32 26.14 -24.17
CA LEU A 178 -4.88 25.88 -24.16
C LEU A 178 -4.59 24.59 -24.92
N GLU A 179 -3.62 24.62 -25.83
CA GLU A 179 -3.11 23.45 -26.51
C GLU A 179 -1.91 22.87 -25.75
N LEU A 180 -1.99 21.60 -25.34
CA LEU A 180 -0.90 20.93 -24.64
C LEU A 180 -0.14 20.03 -25.61
N LYS A 181 1.16 20.25 -25.73
CA LYS A 181 2.08 19.49 -26.61
C LYS A 181 3.27 18.99 -25.77
N GLU A 182 3.70 17.78 -26.03
CA GLU A 182 4.83 17.16 -25.36
C GLU A 182 6.12 18.01 -25.49
N GLU A 183 6.33 18.59 -26.67
CA GLU A 183 7.54 19.37 -26.99
C GLU A 183 7.62 20.73 -26.27
N THR A 184 6.48 21.30 -25.86
CA THR A 184 6.42 22.65 -25.28
C THR A 184 5.89 22.71 -23.86
N ILE A 185 5.45 21.56 -23.31
CA ILE A 185 4.76 21.50 -22.02
C ILE A 185 5.62 22.01 -20.86
N GLU A 186 6.92 21.74 -20.88
CA GLU A 186 7.84 22.18 -19.81
C GLU A 186 7.96 23.71 -19.80
N ASN A 187 8.16 24.34 -20.97
CA ASN A 187 8.20 25.79 -21.09
C ASN A 187 6.88 26.43 -20.68
N LEU A 188 5.77 25.80 -21.05
CA LEU A 188 4.42 26.25 -20.70
C LEU A 188 4.17 26.17 -19.18
N LEU A 189 4.56 25.08 -18.54
CA LEU A 189 4.44 24.91 -17.09
C LEU A 189 5.32 25.90 -16.35
N ALA A 190 6.58 26.07 -16.75
CA ALA A 190 7.49 27.04 -16.14
C ALA A 190 6.94 28.46 -16.21
N ALA A 191 6.41 28.86 -17.38
CA ALA A 191 5.78 30.15 -17.57
C ALA A 191 4.51 30.30 -16.71
N ALA A 192 3.67 29.28 -16.64
CA ALA A 192 2.44 29.28 -15.82
C ALA A 192 2.74 29.39 -14.32
N CYS A 193 3.79 28.73 -13.84
CA CYS A 193 4.26 28.84 -12.45
C CYS A 193 4.73 30.26 -12.16
N LEU A 194 5.58 30.84 -13.01
CA LEU A 194 6.09 32.20 -12.85
C LEU A 194 4.94 33.24 -12.86
N LEU A 195 3.99 33.08 -13.76
CA LEU A 195 2.86 33.99 -13.92
C LEU A 195 1.70 33.71 -12.96
N GLN A 196 1.85 32.73 -12.05
CA GLN A 196 0.87 32.35 -11.05
C GLN A 196 -0.51 32.06 -11.66
N LEU A 197 -0.56 31.13 -12.61
CA LEU A 197 -1.77 30.64 -13.27
C LEU A 197 -2.13 29.23 -12.76
N PRO A 198 -2.76 29.08 -11.59
CA PRO A 198 -2.91 27.78 -10.93
C PRO A 198 -3.69 26.76 -11.76
N GLN A 199 -4.71 27.18 -12.52
CA GLN A 199 -5.48 26.28 -13.39
C GLN A 199 -4.61 25.71 -14.53
N VAL A 200 -3.72 26.52 -15.10
CA VAL A 200 -2.80 26.07 -16.16
C VAL A 200 -1.74 25.15 -15.58
N VAL A 201 -1.18 25.50 -14.40
CA VAL A 201 -0.23 24.64 -13.68
C VAL A 201 -0.81 23.26 -13.43
N GLU A 202 -2.05 23.18 -12.92
CA GLU A 202 -2.73 21.91 -12.65
C GLU A 202 -2.89 21.07 -13.93
N VAL A 203 -3.36 21.68 -15.01
CA VAL A 203 -3.57 20.99 -16.30
C VAL A 203 -2.25 20.51 -16.90
N CYS A 204 -1.20 21.33 -16.87
CA CYS A 204 0.14 20.96 -17.33
C CYS A 204 0.74 19.81 -16.51
N CYS A 205 0.62 19.86 -15.17
CA CYS A 205 1.05 18.78 -14.29
C CYS A 205 0.32 17.47 -14.61
N HIS A 206 -0.99 17.50 -14.76
CA HIS A 206 -1.76 16.31 -15.15
C HIS A 206 -1.37 15.75 -16.52
N PHE A 207 -1.00 16.62 -17.46
CA PHE A 207 -0.52 16.18 -18.77
C PHE A 207 0.84 15.49 -18.64
N LEU A 208 1.81 16.07 -17.91
CA LEU A 208 3.13 15.48 -17.65
C LEU A 208 3.02 14.14 -16.89
N MET A 209 2.09 14.00 -15.96
CA MET A 209 1.85 12.72 -15.27
C MET A 209 1.46 11.59 -16.22
N LYS A 210 0.76 11.91 -17.33
CA LYS A 210 0.39 10.92 -18.36
C LYS A 210 1.55 10.54 -19.28
N LEU A 211 2.56 11.39 -19.38
CA LEU A 211 3.75 11.20 -20.22
C LEU A 211 4.89 10.49 -19.47
N LEU A 212 4.73 10.14 -18.20
CA LEU A 212 5.76 9.47 -17.42
C LEU A 212 6.17 8.15 -18.05
N HIS A 213 7.46 8.01 -18.25
CA HIS A 213 8.10 6.84 -18.84
C HIS A 213 9.45 6.60 -18.13
N PRO A 214 10.00 5.37 -18.08
CA PRO A 214 11.28 5.11 -17.45
C PRO A 214 12.46 5.95 -17.97
N SER A 215 12.37 6.46 -19.19
CA SER A 215 13.42 7.30 -19.80
C SER A 215 13.33 8.79 -19.49
N ASN A 216 12.21 9.29 -18.89
CA ASN A 216 11.99 10.72 -18.64
C ASN A 216 11.56 11.04 -17.20
N CYS A 217 11.27 10.03 -16.40
CA CYS A 217 10.66 10.24 -15.07
C CYS A 217 11.61 10.97 -14.08
N LEU A 218 12.91 10.77 -14.20
CA LEU A 218 13.91 11.46 -13.38
C LEU A 218 14.02 12.94 -13.74
N GLY A 219 14.01 13.27 -15.04
CA GLY A 219 13.97 14.63 -15.55
C GLY A 219 12.71 15.37 -15.14
N ILE A 220 11.54 14.75 -15.33
CA ILE A 220 10.25 15.32 -14.91
C ILE A 220 10.21 15.54 -13.40
N ARG A 221 10.75 14.62 -12.59
CA ARG A 221 10.82 14.78 -11.13
C ARG A 221 11.66 15.98 -10.74
N ALA A 222 12.87 16.11 -11.31
CA ALA A 222 13.77 17.23 -11.05
C ALA A 222 13.17 18.56 -11.50
N PHE A 223 12.52 18.59 -12.66
CA PHE A 223 11.82 19.75 -13.18
C PHE A 223 10.65 20.17 -12.28
N ALA A 224 9.83 19.20 -11.84
CA ALA A 224 8.71 19.46 -10.92
C ALA A 224 9.17 20.03 -9.58
N ASP A 225 10.28 19.53 -9.04
CA ASP A 225 10.90 20.03 -7.80
C ASP A 225 11.36 21.48 -7.99
N ALA A 226 12.06 21.78 -9.07
CA ALA A 226 12.52 23.13 -9.42
C ALA A 226 11.36 24.13 -9.61
N GLN A 227 10.22 23.69 -10.12
CA GLN A 227 9.02 24.53 -10.30
C GLN A 227 8.10 24.56 -9.07
N GLY A 228 8.42 23.82 -8.00
CA GLY A 228 7.59 23.71 -6.79
C GLY A 228 6.27 22.96 -7.00
N CYS A 229 6.16 22.12 -8.05
CA CYS A 229 4.98 21.33 -8.40
C CYS A 229 4.96 20.03 -7.55
N ILE A 230 4.58 20.13 -6.27
CA ILE A 230 4.68 19.05 -5.28
C ILE A 230 3.97 17.76 -5.70
N GLU A 231 2.76 17.86 -6.26
CA GLU A 231 1.99 16.66 -6.66
C GLU A 231 2.65 15.95 -7.85
N LEU A 232 3.09 16.69 -8.87
CA LEU A 232 3.82 16.11 -10.00
C LEU A 232 5.12 15.45 -9.54
N MET A 233 5.87 16.13 -8.66
CA MET A 233 7.12 15.60 -8.07
C MET A 233 6.88 14.29 -7.33
N LYS A 234 5.83 14.20 -6.51
CA LYS A 234 5.46 12.97 -5.78
C LYS A 234 5.07 11.84 -6.73
N VAL A 235 4.26 12.12 -7.74
CA VAL A 235 3.83 11.12 -8.72
C VAL A 235 5.02 10.61 -9.55
N ALA A 236 5.89 11.51 -10.03
CA ALA A 236 7.11 11.15 -10.75
C ALA A 236 8.08 10.34 -9.88
N HIS A 237 8.21 10.70 -8.59
CA HIS A 237 9.01 9.93 -7.63
C HIS A 237 8.43 8.52 -7.42
N SER A 238 7.12 8.39 -7.18
CA SER A 238 6.46 7.09 -7.02
C SER A 238 6.59 6.23 -8.28
N TYR A 239 6.44 6.83 -9.46
CA TYR A 239 6.65 6.15 -10.74
C TYR A 239 8.09 5.64 -10.88
N THR A 240 9.09 6.46 -10.52
CA THR A 240 10.51 6.08 -10.54
C THR A 240 10.77 4.89 -9.62
N MET A 241 10.25 4.92 -8.38
CA MET A 241 10.42 3.83 -7.41
C MET A 241 9.77 2.53 -7.89
N GLU A 242 8.59 2.61 -8.51
CA GLU A 242 7.88 1.47 -9.08
C GLU A 242 8.64 0.81 -10.23
N ASN A 243 9.17 1.63 -11.15
CA ASN A 243 9.75 1.17 -12.41
C ASN A 243 11.29 1.24 -12.42
N ILE A 244 11.91 1.20 -11.23
CA ILE A 244 13.36 1.41 -11.08
C ILE A 244 14.21 0.45 -11.93
N MET A 245 13.76 -0.79 -12.12
CA MET A 245 14.45 -1.81 -12.92
C MET A 245 14.62 -1.40 -14.38
N GLU A 246 13.67 -0.65 -14.91
CA GLU A 246 13.74 -0.08 -16.26
C GLU A 246 14.46 1.26 -16.26
N VAL A 247 14.26 2.07 -15.23
CA VAL A 247 14.90 3.39 -15.08
C VAL A 247 16.43 3.29 -15.05
N ILE A 248 17.00 2.33 -14.31
CA ILE A 248 18.46 2.14 -14.22
C ILE A 248 19.13 1.80 -15.56
N ARG A 249 18.38 1.33 -16.55
CA ARG A 249 18.86 1.01 -17.89
C ARG A 249 18.93 2.24 -18.81
N ASN A 250 18.32 3.35 -18.40
CA ASN A 250 18.24 4.56 -19.19
C ASN A 250 19.37 5.54 -18.88
N GLN A 251 19.68 6.40 -19.85
CA GLN A 251 20.78 7.36 -19.75
C GLN A 251 20.54 8.37 -18.64
N GLU A 252 19.32 8.77 -18.34
CA GLU A 252 19.01 9.70 -17.26
C GLU A 252 19.54 9.22 -15.92
N PHE A 253 19.43 7.92 -15.61
CA PHE A 253 19.98 7.35 -14.38
C PHE A 253 21.50 7.50 -14.33
N LEU A 254 22.18 7.23 -15.44
CA LEU A 254 23.64 7.34 -15.53
C LEU A 254 24.15 8.79 -15.43
N LEU A 255 23.29 9.77 -15.72
CA LEU A 255 23.60 11.21 -15.64
C LEU A 255 23.24 11.83 -14.30
N LEU A 256 22.62 11.10 -13.36
CA LEU A 256 22.25 11.62 -12.06
C LEU A 256 23.46 12.20 -11.29
N PRO A 257 23.29 13.36 -10.64
CA PRO A 257 24.24 13.81 -9.61
C PRO A 257 24.28 12.85 -8.42
N ALA A 258 25.41 12.77 -7.73
CA ALA A 258 25.59 11.91 -6.56
C ALA A 258 24.54 12.16 -5.46
N GLU A 259 24.15 13.41 -5.24
CA GLU A 259 23.13 13.80 -4.26
C GLU A 259 21.71 13.26 -4.62
N GLU A 260 21.37 13.22 -5.91
CA GLU A 260 20.10 12.65 -6.35
C GLU A 260 20.12 11.12 -6.33
N LEU A 261 21.24 10.52 -6.72
CA LEU A 261 21.44 9.06 -6.60
C LEU A 261 21.36 8.63 -5.13
N HIS A 262 21.96 9.38 -4.21
CA HIS A 262 21.86 9.14 -2.77
C HIS A 262 20.40 9.01 -2.31
N LYS A 263 19.52 9.93 -2.71
CA LYS A 263 18.10 9.89 -2.34
C LYS A 263 17.39 8.61 -2.83
N LEU A 264 17.76 8.13 -4.02
CA LEU A 264 17.25 6.86 -4.56
C LEU A 264 17.77 5.67 -3.76
N LEU A 265 19.08 5.60 -3.52
CA LEU A 265 19.70 4.48 -2.79
C LEU A 265 19.26 4.40 -1.32
N ALA A 266 18.95 5.53 -0.69
CA ALA A 266 18.49 5.60 0.70
C ALA A 266 17.02 5.18 0.87
N SER A 267 16.22 5.18 -0.20
CA SER A 267 14.78 4.92 -0.13
C SER A 267 14.46 3.46 0.16
N ASP A 268 13.52 3.22 1.09
CA ASP A 268 12.94 1.90 1.38
C ASP A 268 11.90 1.45 0.34
N ASP A 269 11.40 2.40 -0.47
CA ASP A 269 10.29 2.18 -1.40
C ASP A 269 10.72 1.74 -2.81
N VAL A 270 12.03 1.58 -3.03
CA VAL A 270 12.59 1.12 -4.31
C VAL A 270 12.11 -0.29 -4.61
N ASN A 271 11.48 -0.49 -5.77
CA ASN A 271 10.95 -1.79 -6.19
C ASN A 271 12.02 -2.63 -6.90
N VAL A 272 12.75 -3.39 -6.12
CA VAL A 272 13.83 -4.29 -6.59
C VAL A 272 13.64 -5.68 -6.03
N PRO A 273 14.07 -6.74 -6.75
CA PRO A 273 13.98 -8.10 -6.26
C PRO A 273 14.94 -8.38 -5.09
N ASP A 274 16.10 -7.73 -5.10
CA ASP A 274 17.17 -7.95 -4.11
C ASP A 274 18.09 -6.73 -3.99
N GLU A 275 18.93 -6.73 -2.96
CA GLU A 275 19.89 -5.65 -2.72
C GLU A 275 21.10 -5.71 -3.69
N GLU A 276 21.36 -6.87 -4.29
CA GLU A 276 22.39 -7.04 -5.31
C GLU A 276 22.10 -6.19 -6.53
N THR A 277 20.85 -6.09 -6.94
CA THR A 277 20.40 -5.24 -8.04
C THR A 277 20.73 -3.76 -7.79
N ILE A 278 20.49 -3.26 -6.58
CA ILE A 278 20.82 -1.87 -6.20
C ILE A 278 22.34 -1.66 -6.19
N PHE A 279 23.09 -2.63 -5.66
CA PHE A 279 24.54 -2.59 -5.70
C PHE A 279 25.07 -2.52 -7.16
N HIS A 280 24.53 -3.35 -8.04
CA HIS A 280 24.90 -3.33 -9.46
C HIS A 280 24.54 -1.99 -10.14
N ALA A 281 23.41 -1.39 -9.80
CA ALA A 281 23.03 -0.07 -10.31
C ALA A 281 24.03 1.02 -9.88
N LEU A 282 24.46 1.00 -8.61
CA LEU A 282 25.54 1.90 -8.14
C LEU A 282 26.84 1.68 -8.95
N MET A 283 27.22 0.41 -9.16
CA MET A 283 28.45 0.11 -9.91
C MET A 283 28.36 0.52 -11.38
N MET A 284 27.20 0.41 -12.01
CA MET A 284 26.97 0.94 -13.37
C MET A 284 27.15 2.47 -13.41
N TRP A 285 26.58 3.18 -12.44
CA TRP A 285 26.72 4.62 -12.34
C TRP A 285 28.16 5.04 -12.13
N VAL A 286 28.92 4.39 -11.23
CA VAL A 286 30.35 4.68 -10.98
C VAL A 286 31.19 4.41 -12.25
N LYS A 287 30.94 3.29 -12.93
CA LYS A 287 31.69 2.91 -14.15
C LYS A 287 31.45 3.88 -15.31
N TYR A 288 30.34 4.59 -15.35
CA TYR A 288 30.05 5.57 -16.42
C TYR A 288 31.03 6.75 -16.43
N ASP A 289 31.46 7.25 -15.26
CA ASP A 289 32.51 8.29 -15.14
C ASP A 289 33.41 7.98 -13.93
N MET A 290 34.24 6.98 -14.06
CA MET A 290 35.04 6.45 -12.96
C MET A 290 35.99 7.50 -12.37
N GLN A 291 36.54 8.40 -13.18
CA GLN A 291 37.51 9.39 -12.73
C GLN A 291 36.91 10.39 -11.72
N ARG A 292 35.67 10.80 -11.93
CA ARG A 292 34.98 11.75 -11.07
C ARG A 292 34.25 11.08 -9.90
N ARG A 293 33.64 9.91 -10.16
CA ARG A 293 32.67 9.29 -9.25
C ARG A 293 33.28 8.33 -8.22
N CYS A 294 34.55 7.95 -8.38
CA CYS A 294 35.23 7.15 -7.36
C CYS A 294 35.29 7.86 -6.00
N ASN A 295 35.34 9.17 -5.98
CA ASN A 295 35.40 9.95 -4.73
C ASN A 295 34.06 9.88 -3.93
N ASP A 296 32.93 9.64 -4.63
CA ASP A 296 31.61 9.54 -4.02
C ASP A 296 31.25 8.11 -3.62
N LEU A 297 32.10 7.13 -4.02
CA LEU A 297 31.80 5.69 -3.89
C LEU A 297 31.58 5.27 -2.44
N SER A 298 32.44 5.63 -1.52
CA SER A 298 32.34 5.24 -0.11
C SER A 298 31.09 5.83 0.56
N MET A 299 30.76 7.09 0.25
CA MET A 299 29.54 7.75 0.72
C MET A 299 28.29 7.04 0.20
N LEU A 300 28.22 6.72 -1.10
CA LEU A 300 27.08 6.07 -1.71
C LEU A 300 26.95 4.60 -1.30
N LEU A 301 28.08 3.90 -1.12
CA LEU A 301 28.10 2.52 -0.65
C LEU A 301 27.50 2.36 0.76
N ALA A 302 27.57 3.40 1.59
CA ALA A 302 26.96 3.42 2.92
C ALA A 302 25.42 3.29 2.89
N PHE A 303 24.77 3.56 1.75
CA PHE A 303 23.31 3.41 1.55
C PHE A 303 22.92 2.06 0.94
N ILE A 304 23.90 1.28 0.49
CA ILE A 304 23.69 -0.12 0.10
C ILE A 304 23.63 -0.97 1.37
N ARG A 305 22.68 -1.87 1.43
CA ARG A 305 22.47 -2.79 2.58
C ARG A 305 23.40 -3.99 2.46
N LEU A 306 24.69 -3.73 2.49
CA LEU A 306 25.74 -4.75 2.33
C LEU A 306 25.56 -6.00 3.21
N PRO A 307 25.08 -5.90 4.48
CA PRO A 307 24.79 -7.09 5.30
C PRO A 307 23.72 -8.02 4.71
N LEU A 308 22.94 -7.56 3.73
CA LEU A 308 21.91 -8.36 3.04
C LEU A 308 22.41 -8.96 1.72
N LEU A 309 23.62 -8.62 1.27
CA LEU A 309 24.24 -9.26 0.09
C LEU A 309 24.72 -10.67 0.41
N PRO A 310 24.70 -11.57 -0.60
CA PRO A 310 25.30 -12.89 -0.46
C PRO A 310 26.78 -12.84 0.00
N PRO A 311 27.21 -13.76 0.89
CA PRO A 311 28.60 -13.77 1.39
C PRO A 311 29.66 -13.87 0.28
N GLN A 312 29.37 -14.53 -0.84
CA GLN A 312 30.26 -14.65 -1.99
C GLN A 312 30.58 -13.29 -2.59
N ILE A 313 29.56 -12.45 -2.77
CA ILE A 313 29.72 -11.11 -3.31
C ILE A 313 30.58 -10.27 -2.37
N LEU A 314 30.35 -10.35 -1.05
CA LEU A 314 31.15 -9.61 -0.07
C LEU A 314 32.64 -10.03 -0.11
N ALA A 315 32.92 -11.32 -0.29
CA ALA A 315 34.29 -11.82 -0.43
C ALA A 315 34.98 -11.30 -1.70
N ASP A 316 34.23 -11.20 -2.80
CA ASP A 316 34.77 -10.62 -4.05
C ASP A 316 35.02 -9.12 -3.91
N LEU A 317 34.17 -8.39 -3.18
CA LEU A 317 34.32 -6.96 -2.94
C LEU A 317 35.54 -6.63 -2.07
N GLU A 318 35.86 -7.46 -1.09
CA GLU A 318 37.02 -7.25 -0.20
C GLU A 318 38.33 -7.12 -1.01
N ASN A 319 38.45 -7.93 -2.07
CA ASN A 319 39.65 -7.97 -2.89
C ASN A 319 39.60 -7.11 -4.16
N HIS A 320 38.45 -6.50 -4.44
CA HIS A 320 38.25 -5.71 -5.66
C HIS A 320 39.03 -4.38 -5.61
N ALA A 321 39.71 -4.04 -6.71
CA ALA A 321 40.61 -2.90 -6.80
C ALA A 321 40.00 -1.53 -6.40
N LEU A 322 38.71 -1.33 -6.64
CA LEU A 322 37.98 -0.11 -6.30
C LEU A 322 37.78 0.07 -4.78
N PHE A 323 37.65 -1.03 -4.04
CA PHE A 323 37.33 -0.99 -2.60
C PHE A 323 38.56 -1.24 -1.71
N LYS A 324 39.58 -1.96 -2.24
CA LYS A 324 40.73 -2.45 -1.48
C LYS A 324 41.53 -1.31 -0.82
N ASN A 325 41.63 -0.15 -1.46
CA ASN A 325 42.42 0.98 -1.00
C ASN A 325 41.60 2.06 -0.28
N ASP A 326 40.29 1.89 -0.18
CA ASP A 326 39.39 2.81 0.51
C ASP A 326 39.04 2.25 1.89
N LEU A 327 39.51 2.93 2.94
CA LEU A 327 39.32 2.49 4.33
C LEU A 327 37.85 2.47 4.73
N GLU A 328 37.03 3.42 4.26
CA GLU A 328 35.62 3.49 4.59
C GLU A 328 34.84 2.38 3.90
N CYS A 329 35.14 2.10 2.62
CA CYS A 329 34.57 0.95 1.93
C CYS A 329 34.93 -0.37 2.63
N GLN A 330 36.20 -0.54 3.04
CA GLN A 330 36.64 -1.74 3.77
C GLN A 330 35.92 -1.92 5.12
N LYS A 331 35.68 -0.85 5.85
CA LYS A 331 34.89 -0.89 7.11
C LYS A 331 33.47 -1.38 6.87
N LEU A 332 32.80 -0.88 5.83
CA LEU A 332 31.43 -1.28 5.49
C LEU A 332 31.35 -2.75 5.07
N ILE A 333 32.30 -3.23 4.26
CA ILE A 333 32.40 -4.62 3.84
C ILE A 333 32.66 -5.53 5.06
N LEU A 334 33.57 -5.13 5.94
CA LEU A 334 33.87 -5.88 7.17
C LEU A 334 32.67 -5.96 8.13
N GLU A 335 31.90 -4.87 8.26
CA GLU A 335 30.64 -4.86 9.02
C GLU A 335 29.68 -5.90 8.45
N ALA A 336 29.48 -5.92 7.13
CA ALA A 336 28.61 -6.88 6.46
C ALA A 336 29.08 -8.34 6.63
N MET A 337 30.37 -8.58 6.52
CA MET A 337 30.95 -9.90 6.77
C MET A 337 30.73 -10.37 8.23
N LYS A 338 30.95 -9.49 9.21
CA LYS A 338 30.68 -9.80 10.63
C LYS A 338 29.21 -10.16 10.88
N TYR A 339 28.27 -9.50 10.20
CA TYR A 339 26.85 -9.81 10.30
C TYR A 339 26.53 -11.25 9.84
N HIS A 340 27.24 -11.76 8.82
CA HIS A 340 27.10 -13.14 8.37
C HIS A 340 27.82 -14.14 9.28
N LEU A 341 29.05 -13.81 9.71
CA LEU A 341 29.89 -14.71 10.52
C LEU A 341 29.43 -14.89 11.98
N LEU A 342 28.69 -13.91 12.52
CA LEU A 342 28.28 -13.88 13.92
C LEU A 342 26.74 -13.81 14.05
N PRO A 343 25.99 -14.86 13.65
CA PRO A 343 24.52 -14.85 13.71
C PRO A 343 23.96 -14.53 15.09
N GLU A 344 24.65 -14.99 16.13
CA GLU A 344 24.26 -14.77 17.53
C GLU A 344 24.38 -13.31 18.00
N ARG A 345 25.13 -12.49 17.26
CA ARG A 345 25.31 -11.05 17.56
C ARG A 345 24.48 -10.14 16.68
N ARG A 346 23.68 -10.65 15.76
CA ARG A 346 22.87 -9.84 14.83
C ARG A 346 21.94 -8.87 15.55
N THR A 347 21.40 -9.26 16.69
CA THR A 347 20.56 -8.39 17.53
C THR A 347 21.29 -7.13 18.04
N LEU A 348 22.63 -7.21 18.21
CA LEU A 348 23.47 -6.09 18.64
C LEU A 348 24.01 -5.28 17.43
N MET A 349 23.85 -5.80 16.22
CA MET A 349 24.39 -5.20 14.99
C MET A 349 23.28 -4.54 14.14
N GLN A 350 22.12 -4.26 14.75
CA GLN A 350 21.00 -3.64 14.06
C GLN A 350 21.36 -2.21 13.62
N SER A 351 21.13 -1.92 12.36
CA SER A 351 21.37 -0.63 11.73
C SER A 351 20.39 -0.45 10.56
N PRO A 352 20.26 0.76 9.99
CA PRO A 352 19.46 0.93 8.77
C PRO A 352 19.89 0.01 7.62
N ARG A 353 21.16 -0.41 7.59
CA ARG A 353 21.71 -1.33 6.56
C ARG A 353 21.34 -2.80 6.78
N THR A 354 20.92 -3.19 7.96
CA THR A 354 20.47 -4.57 8.25
C THR A 354 18.97 -4.76 8.04
N LYS A 355 18.22 -3.68 7.78
CA LYS A 355 16.78 -3.74 7.48
C LYS A 355 16.57 -3.96 5.99
N PRO A 356 15.77 -4.96 5.57
CA PRO A 356 15.47 -5.18 4.15
C PRO A 356 14.56 -4.06 3.60
N ARG A 357 14.67 -3.78 2.30
CA ARG A 357 13.74 -2.85 1.62
C ARG A 357 12.35 -3.46 1.55
N LYS A 358 11.32 -2.61 1.44
CA LYS A 358 9.92 -3.08 1.45
C LYS A 358 9.61 -4.09 0.34
N SER A 359 10.24 -3.97 -0.82
CA SER A 359 10.07 -4.91 -1.93
C SER A 359 10.79 -6.24 -1.75
N THR A 360 11.88 -6.26 -0.95
CA THR A 360 12.73 -7.45 -0.79
C THR A 360 12.32 -8.35 0.38
N VAL A 361 11.33 -7.94 1.19
CA VAL A 361 10.87 -8.71 2.36
C VAL A 361 9.92 -9.85 2.00
N GLY A 362 9.46 -9.93 0.75
CA GLY A 362 8.42 -10.85 0.33
C GLY A 362 7.02 -10.31 0.52
N THR A 363 6.05 -11.14 0.23
CA THR A 363 4.62 -10.81 0.24
C THR A 363 3.89 -11.61 1.31
N LEU A 364 3.06 -10.95 2.11
CA LEU A 364 2.22 -11.60 3.11
C LEU A 364 0.94 -12.12 2.44
N TYR A 365 0.68 -13.40 2.58
CA TYR A 365 -0.54 -14.05 2.10
C TYR A 365 -1.49 -14.35 3.24
N ALA A 366 -2.74 -13.95 3.06
CA ALA A 366 -3.85 -14.28 3.95
C ALA A 366 -4.79 -15.25 3.23
N VAL A 367 -4.99 -16.44 3.81
CA VAL A 367 -5.64 -17.57 3.15
C VAL A 367 -6.91 -17.95 3.87
N GLY A 368 -8.03 -17.95 3.18
CA GLY A 368 -9.33 -18.37 3.70
C GLY A 368 -9.83 -17.50 4.85
N GLY A 369 -10.50 -18.10 5.80
CA GLY A 369 -11.04 -17.45 6.99
C GLY A 369 -12.55 -17.60 7.16
N MET A 370 -13.14 -16.81 8.05
CA MET A 370 -14.59 -16.78 8.26
C MET A 370 -15.16 -15.44 7.80
N ASP A 371 -16.16 -15.48 6.95
CA ASP A 371 -16.98 -14.33 6.59
C ASP A 371 -18.34 -14.52 7.27
N ASN A 372 -18.77 -13.55 8.03
CA ASN A 372 -19.96 -13.44 8.90
C ASN A 372 -20.83 -14.71 9.14
N ASN A 373 -20.87 -15.67 8.24
CA ASN A 373 -21.59 -16.95 8.39
C ASN A 373 -21.03 -18.11 7.53
N LYS A 374 -19.97 -17.91 6.73
CA LYS A 374 -19.44 -18.95 5.82
C LYS A 374 -17.92 -18.85 5.74
N GLY A 375 -17.23 -19.98 5.66
CA GLY A 375 -15.80 -20.01 5.38
C GLY A 375 -15.49 -19.34 4.04
N ALA A 376 -14.51 -18.45 4.02
CA ALA A 376 -14.00 -17.83 2.80
C ALA A 376 -13.05 -18.78 2.07
N THR A 377 -12.97 -18.64 0.75
CA THR A 377 -12.05 -19.40 -0.10
C THR A 377 -10.98 -18.52 -0.73
N THR A 378 -11.01 -17.21 -0.46
CA THR A 378 -10.10 -16.24 -1.06
C THR A 378 -8.69 -16.36 -0.53
N ILE A 379 -7.72 -16.11 -1.41
CA ILE A 379 -6.32 -15.86 -1.09
C ILE A 379 -6.07 -14.39 -1.39
N GLU A 380 -5.60 -13.64 -0.40
CA GLU A 380 -5.29 -12.22 -0.52
C GLU A 380 -3.81 -12.02 -0.22
N LYS A 381 -3.17 -11.14 -0.96
CA LYS A 381 -1.78 -10.76 -0.73
C LYS A 381 -1.67 -9.29 -0.32
N TYR A 382 -0.80 -9.03 0.63
CA TYR A 382 -0.46 -7.70 1.12
C TYR A 382 0.93 -7.30 0.64
N ASP A 383 0.99 -6.20 -0.09
CA ASP A 383 2.22 -5.56 -0.49
C ASP A 383 2.60 -4.46 0.51
N LEU A 384 3.74 -4.64 1.18
CA LEU A 384 4.25 -3.70 2.18
C LEU A 384 4.61 -2.34 1.57
N ARG A 385 5.07 -2.32 0.31
CA ARG A 385 5.50 -1.10 -0.37
C ARG A 385 4.32 -0.18 -0.71
N THR A 386 3.27 -0.75 -1.28
CA THR A 386 2.06 0.00 -1.67
C THR A 386 1.05 0.12 -0.54
N ASN A 387 1.21 -0.67 0.54
CA ASN A 387 0.26 -0.79 1.64
C ASN A 387 -1.14 -1.17 1.14
N LEU A 388 -1.21 -2.08 0.18
CA LEU A 388 -2.46 -2.54 -0.43
C LEU A 388 -2.65 -4.04 -0.29
N TRP A 389 -3.90 -4.44 -0.12
CA TRP A 389 -4.35 -5.82 -0.23
C TRP A 389 -4.93 -6.09 -1.62
N ILE A 390 -4.51 -7.18 -2.25
CA ILE A 390 -4.94 -7.59 -3.59
C ILE A 390 -5.36 -9.06 -3.52
N GLN A 391 -6.46 -9.41 -4.18
CA GLN A 391 -6.87 -10.80 -4.28
C GLN A 391 -5.91 -11.54 -5.23
N ALA A 392 -5.18 -12.52 -4.71
CA ALA A 392 -4.20 -13.32 -5.45
C ALA A 392 -4.82 -14.58 -6.07
N GLY A 393 -5.81 -15.18 -5.41
CA GLY A 393 -6.42 -16.42 -5.89
C GLY A 393 -7.60 -16.87 -5.04
N MET A 394 -8.00 -18.13 -5.25
CA MET A 394 -9.05 -18.79 -4.47
C MET A 394 -8.68 -20.25 -4.23
N MET A 395 -9.00 -20.77 -3.05
CA MET A 395 -8.92 -22.22 -2.75
C MET A 395 -9.98 -23.00 -3.53
N ASN A 396 -9.68 -24.24 -3.86
CA ASN A 396 -10.62 -25.14 -4.55
C ASN A 396 -11.88 -25.49 -3.72
N GLY A 397 -11.74 -25.43 -2.40
CA GLY A 397 -12.83 -25.73 -1.47
C GLY A 397 -12.69 -24.94 -0.18
N ARG A 398 -13.78 -24.89 0.57
CA ARG A 398 -13.81 -24.23 1.87
C ARG A 398 -13.06 -25.07 2.91
N ARG A 399 -12.15 -24.42 3.64
CA ARG A 399 -11.43 -25.01 4.78
C ARG A 399 -11.45 -24.07 5.95
N LEU A 400 -11.62 -24.64 7.15
CA LEU A 400 -11.53 -23.95 8.43
C LEU A 400 -10.50 -24.67 9.30
N GLN A 401 -9.81 -23.93 10.17
CA GLN A 401 -8.83 -24.48 11.12
C GLN A 401 -7.78 -25.39 10.46
N PHE A 402 -7.30 -24.98 9.31
CA PHE A 402 -6.23 -25.64 8.56
C PHE A 402 -4.88 -25.01 8.88
N GLY A 403 -3.81 -25.71 8.53
CA GLY A 403 -2.45 -25.18 8.60
C GLY A 403 -1.97 -24.65 7.25
N VAL A 404 -1.09 -23.67 7.29
CA VAL A 404 -0.39 -23.15 6.11
C VAL A 404 1.12 -23.26 6.27
N ALA A 405 1.82 -23.51 5.18
CA ALA A 405 3.27 -23.50 5.11
C ALA A 405 3.71 -22.99 3.75
N VAL A 406 4.97 -22.56 3.66
CA VAL A 406 5.59 -22.11 2.41
C VAL A 406 6.90 -22.87 2.20
N ILE A 407 7.05 -23.48 1.03
CA ILE A 407 8.30 -24.07 0.54
C ILE A 407 8.45 -23.69 -0.93
N ASP A 408 9.63 -23.23 -1.33
CA ASP A 408 9.98 -22.87 -2.72
C ASP A 408 8.93 -21.93 -3.35
N ASP A 409 8.56 -20.87 -2.64
CA ASP A 409 7.57 -19.86 -3.04
C ASP A 409 6.17 -20.41 -3.35
N LYS A 410 5.86 -21.61 -2.89
CA LYS A 410 4.55 -22.23 -3.01
C LYS A 410 3.85 -22.33 -1.67
N LEU A 411 2.55 -22.08 -1.68
CA LEU A 411 1.69 -22.12 -0.52
C LEU A 411 1.09 -23.51 -0.34
N PHE A 412 1.31 -24.12 0.81
CA PHE A 412 0.74 -25.40 1.19
C PHE A 412 -0.43 -25.18 2.16
N VAL A 413 -1.56 -25.80 1.87
CA VAL A 413 -2.75 -25.81 2.72
C VAL A 413 -2.98 -27.23 3.21
N ILE A 414 -3.00 -27.42 4.53
CA ILE A 414 -2.85 -28.72 5.16
C ILE A 414 -3.99 -28.96 6.15
N GLY A 415 -4.76 -30.05 5.95
CA GLY A 415 -5.83 -30.47 6.83
C GLY A 415 -6.97 -29.47 6.99
N GLY A 416 -7.45 -29.30 8.21
CA GLY A 416 -8.62 -28.47 8.51
C GLY A 416 -9.94 -29.23 8.46
N ARG A 417 -11.04 -28.49 8.30
CA ARG A 417 -12.38 -29.06 8.14
C ARG A 417 -13.18 -28.30 7.09
N ASP A 418 -14.04 -29.00 6.35
CA ASP A 418 -14.93 -28.43 5.33
C ASP A 418 -16.30 -28.00 5.88
N GLY A 419 -16.44 -27.95 7.18
CA GLY A 419 -17.66 -27.67 7.93
C GLY A 419 -18.11 -28.91 8.72
N LEU A 420 -18.26 -30.07 8.09
CA LEU A 420 -18.74 -31.31 8.70
C LEU A 420 -17.64 -32.33 8.95
N LYS A 421 -16.68 -32.43 8.05
CA LYS A 421 -15.63 -33.44 8.08
C LYS A 421 -14.26 -32.82 8.39
N THR A 422 -13.49 -33.49 9.23
CA THR A 422 -12.08 -33.23 9.40
C THR A 422 -11.31 -33.79 8.20
N LEU A 423 -10.36 -33.04 7.69
CA LEU A 423 -9.62 -33.33 6.47
C LEU A 423 -8.20 -33.81 6.78
N ASN A 424 -7.69 -34.71 5.96
CA ASN A 424 -6.27 -35.08 5.91
C ASN A 424 -5.60 -34.62 4.60
N THR A 425 -6.36 -33.96 3.73
CA THR A 425 -5.91 -33.54 2.40
C THR A 425 -4.93 -32.38 2.47
N VAL A 426 -4.00 -32.36 1.51
CA VAL A 426 -2.97 -31.37 1.34
C VAL A 426 -3.00 -30.86 -0.08
N GLU A 427 -3.01 -29.54 -0.25
CA GLU A 427 -2.99 -28.88 -1.54
C GLU A 427 -1.90 -27.84 -1.58
N CYS A 428 -1.26 -27.70 -2.73
CA CYS A 428 -0.20 -26.73 -2.98
C CYS A 428 -0.65 -25.72 -4.04
N TYR A 429 -0.54 -24.44 -3.72
CA TYR A 429 -0.83 -23.33 -4.62
C TYR A 429 0.47 -22.71 -5.11
N ASN A 430 0.60 -22.55 -6.42
CA ASN A 430 1.68 -21.79 -7.02
C ASN A 430 1.19 -20.38 -7.38
N PRO A 431 1.65 -19.33 -6.69
CA PRO A 431 1.21 -17.96 -6.95
C PRO A 431 1.53 -17.46 -8.35
N LYS A 432 2.67 -17.87 -8.91
CA LYS A 432 3.13 -17.43 -10.25
C LYS A 432 2.22 -17.96 -11.37
N THR A 433 1.88 -19.24 -11.31
CA THR A 433 0.99 -19.88 -12.31
C THR A 433 -0.49 -19.82 -11.94
N LYS A 434 -0.81 -19.43 -10.69
CA LYS A 434 -2.16 -19.43 -10.09
C LYS A 434 -2.84 -20.80 -10.16
N THR A 435 -2.06 -21.88 -10.06
CA THR A 435 -2.56 -23.28 -10.15
C THR A 435 -2.47 -23.99 -8.82
N TRP A 436 -3.42 -24.90 -8.60
CA TRP A 436 -3.44 -25.82 -7.48
C TRP A 436 -3.00 -27.22 -7.88
N THR A 437 -2.22 -27.85 -7.01
CA THR A 437 -1.79 -29.26 -7.13
C THR A 437 -2.19 -30.00 -5.86
N VAL A 438 -2.90 -31.12 -6.00
CA VAL A 438 -3.20 -32.01 -4.88
C VAL A 438 -1.97 -32.85 -4.56
N LEU A 439 -1.59 -32.90 -3.30
CA LEU A 439 -0.46 -33.65 -2.79
C LEU A 439 -0.92 -34.89 -1.99
N PRO A 440 -0.02 -35.83 -1.70
CA PRO A 440 -0.32 -36.98 -0.85
C PRO A 440 -0.90 -36.52 0.50
N PRO A 441 -2.01 -37.13 0.97
CA PRO A 441 -2.65 -36.73 2.20
C PRO A 441 -1.85 -37.20 3.43
N MET A 442 -2.08 -36.52 4.58
CA MET A 442 -1.62 -37.01 5.87
C MET A 442 -2.26 -38.38 6.21
N SER A 443 -1.60 -39.13 7.06
CA SER A 443 -2.15 -40.37 7.61
C SER A 443 -3.33 -40.13 8.54
N THR A 444 -3.34 -38.98 9.23
CA THR A 444 -4.35 -38.59 10.21
C THR A 444 -5.14 -37.38 9.73
N HIS A 445 -6.46 -37.40 9.92
CA HIS A 445 -7.31 -36.23 9.74
C HIS A 445 -7.02 -35.24 10.87
N ARG A 446 -6.83 -33.95 10.56
CA ARG A 446 -6.44 -32.94 11.55
C ARG A 446 -7.10 -31.60 11.26
N HIS A 447 -7.88 -31.07 12.19
CA HIS A 447 -8.27 -29.67 12.23
C HIS A 447 -7.73 -29.00 13.50
N GLY A 448 -7.54 -27.69 13.48
CA GLY A 448 -6.90 -27.00 14.61
C GLY A 448 -5.46 -27.44 14.85
N LEU A 449 -4.79 -27.95 13.81
CA LEU A 449 -3.37 -28.31 13.84
C LEU A 449 -2.50 -27.08 13.75
N GLY A 450 -1.28 -27.20 14.27
CA GLY A 450 -0.20 -26.25 13.98
C GLY A 450 0.69 -26.78 12.85
N VAL A 451 1.15 -25.90 11.99
CA VAL A 451 2.04 -26.24 10.86
C VAL A 451 3.24 -25.31 10.84
N THR A 452 4.41 -25.85 10.62
CA THR A 452 5.63 -25.07 10.35
C THR A 452 6.59 -25.87 9.48
N VAL A 453 7.55 -25.17 8.88
CA VAL A 453 8.67 -25.75 8.15
C VAL A 453 9.90 -25.73 9.06
N LEU A 454 10.59 -26.85 9.14
CA LEU A 454 11.86 -26.96 9.85
C LEU A 454 12.89 -27.66 8.96
N GLU A 455 13.93 -26.93 8.56
CA GLU A 455 15.06 -27.45 7.74
C GLU A 455 14.64 -28.14 6.43
N GLY A 456 13.54 -27.65 5.80
CA GLY A 456 13.00 -28.15 4.55
C GLY A 456 11.68 -28.91 4.69
N PRO A 457 11.55 -29.95 5.55
CA PRO A 457 10.29 -30.64 5.79
C PRO A 457 9.19 -29.81 6.46
N ILE A 458 7.93 -30.13 6.13
CA ILE A 458 6.75 -29.60 6.81
C ILE A 458 6.39 -30.51 7.99
N TYR A 459 6.02 -29.93 9.12
CA TYR A 459 5.52 -30.64 10.30
C TYR A 459 4.07 -30.24 10.57
N ALA A 460 3.19 -31.25 10.63
CA ALA A 460 1.80 -31.14 11.07
C ALA A 460 1.68 -31.62 12.51
N VAL A 461 1.39 -30.70 13.41
CA VAL A 461 1.49 -30.89 14.86
C VAL A 461 0.13 -30.88 15.52
N GLY A 462 -0.22 -31.95 16.20
CA GLY A 462 -1.44 -32.04 16.99
C GLY A 462 -2.73 -31.88 16.19
N GLY A 463 -3.65 -31.11 16.75
CA GLY A 463 -4.98 -30.88 16.19
C GLY A 463 -6.03 -31.82 16.83
N HIS A 464 -7.15 -32.02 16.11
CA HIS A 464 -8.26 -32.88 16.48
C HIS A 464 -8.72 -33.65 15.25
N ASP A 465 -8.94 -34.95 15.38
CA ASP A 465 -9.27 -35.83 14.25
C ASP A 465 -10.79 -35.93 13.96
N GLY A 466 -11.60 -35.29 14.81
CA GLY A 466 -13.06 -35.39 14.82
C GLY A 466 -13.57 -36.14 16.05
N TRP A 467 -12.71 -36.94 16.72
CA TRP A 467 -13.03 -37.78 17.85
C TRP A 467 -12.20 -37.44 19.09
N SER A 468 -10.90 -37.20 18.90
CA SER A 468 -9.93 -37.01 19.98
C SER A 468 -8.95 -35.88 19.69
N TYR A 469 -8.44 -35.29 20.75
CA TYR A 469 -7.31 -34.37 20.71
C TYR A 469 -6.02 -35.15 20.45
N LEU A 470 -5.18 -34.63 19.59
CA LEU A 470 -4.00 -35.33 19.08
C LEU A 470 -2.72 -34.79 19.74
N ASN A 471 -1.86 -35.69 20.16
CA ASN A 471 -0.47 -35.41 20.50
C ASN A 471 0.50 -35.91 19.41
N THR A 472 -0.01 -36.55 18.37
CA THR A 472 0.81 -37.07 17.27
C THR A 472 1.27 -35.97 16.33
N VAL A 473 2.42 -36.20 15.69
CA VAL A 473 3.07 -35.29 14.77
C VAL A 473 3.48 -36.03 13.52
N GLU A 474 3.17 -35.47 12.35
CA GLU A 474 3.56 -36.01 11.05
C GLU A 474 4.50 -35.04 10.34
N ARG A 475 5.51 -35.58 9.68
CA ARG A 475 6.53 -34.87 8.92
C ARG A 475 6.40 -35.21 7.44
N TRP A 476 6.31 -34.20 6.60
CA TRP A 476 6.33 -34.34 5.13
C TRP A 476 7.70 -33.99 4.59
N ASP A 477 8.28 -34.92 3.83
CA ASP A 477 9.54 -34.71 3.16
C ASP A 477 9.31 -34.24 1.72
N PRO A 478 9.81 -33.03 1.32
CA PRO A 478 9.65 -32.50 -0.02
C PRO A 478 10.25 -33.37 -1.12
N GLN A 479 11.30 -34.14 -0.83
CA GLN A 479 11.99 -34.98 -1.81
C GLN A 479 11.23 -36.28 -2.09
N SER A 480 10.85 -37.01 -1.05
CA SER A 480 10.08 -38.25 -1.18
C SER A 480 8.58 -38.01 -1.36
N GLN A 481 8.09 -36.83 -1.04
CA GLN A 481 6.67 -36.46 -1.02
C GLN A 481 5.81 -37.40 -0.16
N GLN A 482 6.34 -37.84 0.98
CA GLN A 482 5.68 -38.75 1.89
C GLN A 482 5.54 -38.17 3.30
N TRP A 483 4.41 -38.51 3.95
CA TRP A 483 4.18 -38.24 5.36
C TRP A 483 4.65 -39.38 6.22
N THR A 484 5.40 -39.09 7.28
CA THR A 484 5.87 -40.04 8.28
C THR A 484 5.62 -39.53 9.68
N PHE A 485 5.25 -40.42 10.61
CA PHE A 485 5.15 -40.03 12.02
C PHE A 485 6.51 -39.82 12.61
N VAL A 486 6.62 -38.80 13.44
CA VAL A 486 7.76 -38.56 14.32
C VAL A 486 7.31 -38.72 15.78
N ALA A 487 8.20 -38.48 16.76
CA ALA A 487 7.83 -38.61 18.17
C ALA A 487 6.62 -37.75 18.52
N SER A 488 5.72 -38.30 19.32
CA SER A 488 4.54 -37.59 19.80
C SER A 488 4.87 -36.61 20.93
N MET A 489 4.11 -35.52 21.00
CA MET A 489 4.16 -34.57 22.12
C MET A 489 3.75 -35.24 23.43
N SER A 490 4.17 -34.68 24.55
CA SER A 490 3.75 -35.12 25.86
C SER A 490 2.26 -34.86 26.16
N ILE A 491 1.71 -33.78 25.57
CA ILE A 491 0.34 -33.32 25.76
C ILE A 491 -0.36 -33.21 24.41
N ALA A 492 -1.61 -33.70 24.31
CA ALA A 492 -2.45 -33.49 23.18
C ALA A 492 -2.83 -32.00 23.06
N ARG A 493 -2.73 -31.42 21.87
CA ARG A 493 -2.96 -30.00 21.64
C ARG A 493 -3.73 -29.76 20.35
N SER A 494 -4.91 -29.16 20.45
CA SER A 494 -5.65 -28.61 19.34
C SER A 494 -5.66 -27.08 19.40
N THR A 495 -5.84 -26.39 18.28
CA THR A 495 -5.69 -24.93 18.18
C THR A 495 -4.34 -24.41 18.72
N VAL A 496 -3.32 -25.21 18.47
CA VAL A 496 -1.96 -24.97 18.93
C VAL A 496 -1.20 -24.03 18.03
N GLY A 497 -0.39 -23.14 18.61
CA GLY A 497 0.56 -22.32 17.87
C GLY A 497 1.88 -23.08 17.67
N VAL A 498 2.44 -23.02 16.47
CA VAL A 498 3.68 -23.72 16.14
C VAL A 498 4.62 -22.80 15.36
N ALA A 499 5.89 -22.81 15.74
CA ALA A 499 6.94 -22.10 15.02
C ALA A 499 8.28 -22.82 15.12
N SER A 500 9.16 -22.61 14.15
CA SER A 500 10.55 -23.08 14.18
C SER A 500 11.48 -21.97 14.67
N LEU A 501 12.41 -22.32 15.56
CA LEU A 501 13.40 -21.40 16.09
C LEU A 501 14.70 -22.17 16.44
N ASN A 502 15.83 -21.69 15.93
CA ASN A 502 17.17 -22.25 16.19
C ASN A 502 17.25 -23.77 15.97
N GLY A 503 16.72 -24.27 14.84
CA GLY A 503 16.75 -25.70 14.49
C GLY A 503 15.80 -26.57 15.34
N LYS A 504 14.87 -25.98 16.08
CA LYS A 504 13.88 -26.67 16.91
C LYS A 504 12.47 -26.23 16.54
N LEU A 505 11.50 -27.11 16.74
CA LEU A 505 10.10 -26.85 16.53
C LEU A 505 9.40 -26.68 17.90
N TYR A 506 8.71 -25.57 18.09
CA TYR A 506 8.00 -25.26 19.33
C TYR A 506 6.50 -25.39 19.13
N SER A 507 5.84 -26.13 20.05
CA SER A 507 4.38 -26.21 20.16
C SER A 507 3.91 -25.46 21.39
N VAL A 508 3.07 -24.44 21.19
CA VAL A 508 2.75 -23.43 22.19
C VAL A 508 1.26 -23.44 22.48
N GLY A 509 0.89 -23.65 23.73
CA GLY A 509 -0.49 -23.59 24.19
C GLY A 509 -1.41 -24.61 23.52
N GLY A 510 -2.57 -24.16 23.07
CA GLY A 510 -3.63 -25.00 22.52
C GLY A 510 -4.63 -25.47 23.57
N ARG A 511 -5.40 -26.50 23.23
CA ARG A 511 -6.40 -27.14 24.12
C ARG A 511 -6.18 -28.65 24.16
N ASP A 512 -6.34 -29.24 25.35
CA ASP A 512 -6.21 -30.69 25.57
C ASP A 512 -7.55 -31.43 25.66
N GLY A 513 -8.67 -30.70 25.47
CA GLY A 513 -10.03 -31.19 25.64
C GLY A 513 -10.66 -30.77 26.97
N SER A 514 -9.89 -30.49 27.97
CA SER A 514 -10.38 -30.04 29.28
C SER A 514 -10.23 -28.52 29.44
N SER A 515 -9.08 -27.96 29.06
CA SER A 515 -8.75 -26.54 29.24
C SER A 515 -7.82 -26.02 28.15
N CYS A 516 -7.66 -24.71 28.10
CA CYS A 516 -6.54 -24.10 27.39
C CYS A 516 -5.24 -24.31 28.15
N LEU A 517 -4.15 -24.44 27.42
CA LEU A 517 -2.82 -24.77 27.97
C LEU A 517 -1.94 -23.52 27.99
N SER A 518 -1.15 -23.40 29.10
CA SER A 518 -0.01 -22.47 29.17
C SER A 518 1.31 -23.14 28.82
N SER A 519 1.33 -24.47 28.75
CA SER A 519 2.54 -25.25 28.51
C SER A 519 3.05 -25.10 27.08
N MET A 520 4.37 -25.26 26.94
CA MET A 520 5.08 -25.29 25.68
C MET A 520 6.07 -26.45 25.67
N GLU A 521 6.25 -27.09 24.55
CA GLU A 521 7.25 -28.12 24.29
C GLU A 521 8.04 -27.80 23.04
N TYR A 522 9.31 -28.18 22.97
CA TYR A 522 10.06 -28.14 21.73
C TYR A 522 10.47 -29.55 21.25
N TYR A 523 10.46 -29.73 19.95
CA TYR A 523 10.95 -30.92 19.27
C TYR A 523 12.35 -30.68 18.72
N ASP A 524 13.25 -31.64 18.99
CA ASP A 524 14.58 -31.67 18.42
C ASP A 524 14.63 -32.78 17.34
N PRO A 525 14.81 -32.42 16.05
CA PRO A 525 14.81 -33.38 14.97
C PRO A 525 16.01 -34.34 15.01
N HIS A 526 17.13 -33.94 15.61
CA HIS A 526 18.32 -34.80 15.70
C HIS A 526 18.14 -35.94 16.70
N THR A 527 17.42 -35.68 17.80
CA THR A 527 17.15 -36.68 18.86
C THR A 527 15.80 -37.35 18.73
N ASN A 528 14.92 -36.82 17.86
CA ASN A 528 13.52 -37.21 17.70
C ASN A 528 12.78 -37.23 19.04
N LYS A 529 12.96 -36.19 19.88
CA LYS A 529 12.36 -36.07 21.20
C LYS A 529 11.70 -34.73 21.43
N TRP A 530 10.60 -34.74 22.19
CA TRP A 530 9.95 -33.55 22.72
C TRP A 530 10.45 -33.27 24.15
N ASN A 531 10.68 -31.99 24.46
CA ASN A 531 11.14 -31.52 25.76
C ASN A 531 10.25 -30.39 26.24
N MET A 532 9.84 -30.43 27.52
CA MET A 532 9.05 -29.34 28.10
C MET A 532 9.92 -28.11 28.30
N CYS A 533 9.30 -26.93 28.06
CA CYS A 533 9.86 -25.62 28.35
C CYS A 533 9.10 -24.93 29.49
N ALA A 534 9.59 -23.78 29.93
CA ALA A 534 8.86 -22.92 30.85
C ALA A 534 7.47 -22.56 30.26
N PRO A 535 6.41 -22.64 31.10
CA PRO A 535 5.07 -22.29 30.64
C PRO A 535 4.89 -20.78 30.46
N MET A 536 3.97 -20.39 29.56
CA MET A 536 3.51 -19.01 29.42
C MET A 536 2.83 -18.52 30.71
N CYS A 537 2.78 -17.22 30.92
CA CYS A 537 2.03 -16.59 32.01
C CYS A 537 0.50 -16.76 31.84
N LYS A 538 0.03 -16.93 30.62
CA LYS A 538 -1.41 -17.09 30.29
C LYS A 538 -1.66 -18.39 29.54
N ARG A 539 -2.79 -19.04 29.86
CA ARG A 539 -3.30 -20.15 29.04
C ARG A 539 -3.87 -19.60 27.74
N ARG A 540 -3.54 -20.23 26.61
CA ARG A 540 -3.92 -19.75 25.29
C ARG A 540 -4.31 -20.89 24.37
N GLY A 541 -5.59 -20.95 23.97
CA GLY A 541 -6.03 -21.66 22.78
C GLY A 541 -6.18 -20.68 21.62
N GLY A 542 -6.10 -21.12 20.37
CA GLY A 542 -6.19 -20.23 19.22
C GLY A 542 -5.11 -19.15 19.17
N VAL A 543 -3.95 -19.45 19.71
CA VAL A 543 -2.81 -18.54 19.80
C VAL A 543 -2.10 -18.41 18.46
N GLY A 544 -1.77 -17.18 18.06
CA GLY A 544 -0.85 -16.90 16.97
C GLY A 544 0.59 -16.93 17.45
N VAL A 545 1.46 -17.63 16.72
CA VAL A 545 2.88 -17.77 17.09
C VAL A 545 3.75 -17.43 15.88
N ALA A 546 4.79 -16.64 16.14
CA ALA A 546 5.83 -16.34 15.16
C ALA A 546 7.15 -16.06 15.87
N THR A 547 8.23 -16.07 15.10
CA THR A 547 9.59 -15.79 15.59
C THR A 547 10.11 -14.49 14.99
N CYS A 548 10.84 -13.73 15.79
CA CYS A 548 11.52 -12.52 15.38
C CYS A 548 12.80 -12.33 16.22
N ASP A 549 13.92 -12.03 15.59
CA ASP A 549 15.21 -11.71 16.22
C ASP A 549 15.66 -12.74 17.27
N GLY A 550 15.40 -14.04 17.02
CA GLY A 550 15.78 -15.12 17.92
C GLY A 550 14.87 -15.33 19.11
N PHE A 551 13.73 -14.64 19.17
CA PHE A 551 12.67 -14.80 20.15
C PHE A 551 11.43 -15.43 19.53
N LEU A 552 10.62 -16.10 20.35
CA LEU A 552 9.31 -16.60 19.98
C LEU A 552 8.23 -15.74 20.64
N TYR A 553 7.20 -15.40 19.89
CA TYR A 553 6.09 -14.58 20.36
C TYR A 553 4.77 -15.35 20.32
N ALA A 554 4.04 -15.30 21.44
CA ALA A 554 2.68 -15.82 21.56
C ALA A 554 1.70 -14.64 21.61
N VAL A 555 0.83 -14.57 20.62
CA VAL A 555 -0.03 -13.40 20.37
C VAL A 555 -1.49 -13.79 20.50
N GLY A 556 -2.24 -13.10 21.33
CA GLY A 556 -3.69 -13.23 21.44
C GLY A 556 -4.15 -14.63 21.90
N GLY A 557 -5.20 -15.11 21.27
CA GLY A 557 -5.87 -16.35 21.62
C GLY A 557 -6.99 -16.18 22.65
N HIS A 558 -7.42 -17.27 23.28
CA HIS A 558 -8.42 -17.27 24.34
C HIS A 558 -8.02 -18.15 25.51
N ASP A 559 -8.47 -17.81 26.69
CA ASP A 559 -8.41 -18.65 27.89
C ASP A 559 -9.81 -19.22 28.18
N ALA A 560 -9.90 -20.54 28.25
CA ALA A 560 -11.10 -21.24 28.66
C ALA A 560 -10.71 -22.29 29.74
N PRO A 561 -10.91 -22.00 31.03
CA PRO A 561 -10.68 -22.96 32.08
C PRO A 561 -11.71 -24.08 32.06
N ALA A 562 -11.32 -25.25 32.53
CA ALA A 562 -12.17 -26.46 32.58
C ALA A 562 -13.49 -26.27 33.34
N SER A 563 -13.52 -25.38 34.32
CA SER A 563 -14.67 -25.15 35.20
C SER A 563 -15.56 -23.96 34.84
N ASN A 564 -15.26 -23.24 33.76
CA ASN A 564 -15.98 -22.01 33.45
C ASN A 564 -16.38 -21.97 31.97
N HIS A 565 -17.69 -21.79 31.70
CA HIS A 565 -18.23 -21.73 30.35
C HIS A 565 -17.96 -20.41 29.60
N CYS A 566 -17.30 -19.42 30.27
CA CYS A 566 -16.94 -18.16 29.68
C CYS A 566 -15.47 -18.18 29.23
N SER A 567 -15.23 -18.26 27.94
CA SER A 567 -13.90 -18.00 27.39
C SER A 567 -13.57 -16.50 27.45
N ARG A 568 -12.35 -16.19 27.90
CA ARG A 568 -11.81 -14.82 27.87
C ARG A 568 -10.92 -14.68 26.65
N LEU A 569 -11.21 -13.71 25.81
CA LEU A 569 -10.35 -13.38 24.69
C LEU A 569 -9.16 -12.55 25.16
N LEU A 570 -8.02 -12.74 24.53
CA LEU A 570 -6.75 -12.17 24.97
C LEU A 570 -6.24 -11.14 23.96
N ASP A 571 -5.84 -9.99 24.48
CA ASP A 571 -5.03 -8.99 23.80
C ASP A 571 -3.55 -9.07 24.20
N TYR A 572 -3.22 -9.88 25.19
CA TYR A 572 -1.86 -10.04 25.70
C TYR A 572 -0.91 -10.69 24.70
N VAL A 573 0.34 -10.23 24.72
CA VAL A 573 1.45 -10.78 23.94
C VAL A 573 2.59 -11.12 24.87
N GLU A 574 3.18 -12.31 24.70
CA GLU A 574 4.31 -12.78 25.46
C GLU A 574 5.46 -13.15 24.54
N ARG A 575 6.68 -12.85 24.97
CA ARG A 575 7.92 -13.16 24.26
C ARG A 575 8.72 -14.19 25.05
N TYR A 576 9.14 -15.26 24.38
CA TYR A 576 9.98 -16.31 24.92
C TYR A 576 11.43 -16.15 24.47
N ASP A 577 12.35 -16.21 25.45
CA ASP A 577 13.79 -16.27 25.22
C ASP A 577 14.28 -17.71 25.38
N PRO A 578 14.72 -18.40 24.31
CA PRO A 578 15.19 -19.77 24.39
C PRO A 578 16.52 -19.94 25.14
N LYS A 579 17.30 -18.86 25.34
CA LYS A 579 18.56 -18.89 26.07
C LYS A 579 18.35 -18.97 27.57
N THR A 580 17.33 -18.28 28.09
CA THR A 580 17.01 -18.20 29.51
C THR A 580 15.84 -19.09 29.91
N ASP A 581 15.16 -19.70 28.92
CA ASP A 581 13.91 -20.46 29.12
C ASP A 581 12.87 -19.66 29.93
N THR A 582 12.62 -18.41 29.51
CA THR A 582 11.71 -17.51 30.21
C THR A 582 10.74 -16.79 29.25
N TRP A 583 9.51 -16.58 29.76
CA TRP A 583 8.50 -15.76 29.11
C TRP A 583 8.43 -14.38 29.73
N THR A 584 8.29 -13.35 28.91
CA THR A 584 8.15 -11.95 29.31
C THR A 584 6.94 -11.34 28.62
N MET A 585 6.09 -10.62 29.37
CA MET A 585 5.01 -9.84 28.77
C MET A 585 5.59 -8.66 27.98
N VAL A 586 5.06 -8.43 26.79
CA VAL A 586 5.37 -7.29 25.94
C VAL A 586 4.10 -6.46 25.68
N ALA A 587 4.18 -5.40 24.89
CA ALA A 587 3.02 -4.56 24.61
C ALA A 587 1.84 -5.39 24.08
N PRO A 588 0.61 -5.17 24.60
CA PRO A 588 -0.58 -5.88 24.15
C PRO A 588 -1.06 -5.35 22.79
N LEU A 589 -1.86 -6.16 22.11
CA LEU A 589 -2.63 -5.73 20.94
C LEU A 589 -3.63 -4.61 21.31
N SER A 590 -4.08 -3.86 20.32
CA SER A 590 -5.11 -2.81 20.53
C SER A 590 -6.49 -3.39 20.86
N MET A 591 -6.72 -4.67 20.53
CA MET A 591 -7.95 -5.39 20.80
C MET A 591 -7.68 -6.89 20.95
N PRO A 592 -8.53 -7.65 21.66
CA PRO A 592 -8.41 -9.10 21.74
C PRO A 592 -8.56 -9.74 20.35
N ARG A 593 -7.73 -10.77 20.08
CA ARG A 593 -7.77 -11.52 18.82
C ARG A 593 -7.63 -13.01 19.10
N ASP A 594 -8.70 -13.75 18.95
CA ASP A 594 -8.69 -15.21 18.98
C ASP A 594 -8.52 -15.78 17.57
N ALA A 595 -7.81 -16.90 17.45
CA ALA A 595 -7.48 -17.52 16.15
C ALA A 595 -6.81 -16.54 15.18
N VAL A 596 -5.90 -15.71 15.70
CA VAL A 596 -5.16 -14.71 14.96
C VAL A 596 -4.04 -15.37 14.14
N GLY A 597 -3.88 -14.94 12.89
CA GLY A 597 -2.71 -15.27 12.08
C GLY A 597 -1.54 -14.35 12.42
N VAL A 598 -0.37 -14.92 12.66
CA VAL A 598 0.85 -14.13 12.98
C VAL A 598 2.00 -14.58 12.10
N CYS A 599 2.72 -13.63 11.53
CA CYS A 599 3.90 -13.88 10.72
C CYS A 599 4.91 -12.74 10.86
N LEU A 600 6.16 -13.03 10.50
CA LEU A 600 7.21 -12.04 10.34
C LEU A 600 7.22 -11.56 8.89
N LEU A 601 7.18 -10.24 8.68
CA LEU A 601 7.41 -9.60 7.39
C LEU A 601 8.43 -8.47 7.58
N GLY A 602 9.59 -8.62 6.97
CA GLY A 602 10.71 -7.72 7.21
C GLY A 602 11.24 -7.82 8.64
N ASP A 603 11.21 -6.72 9.36
CA ASP A 603 11.66 -6.59 10.74
C ASP A 603 10.51 -6.49 11.76
N ARG A 604 9.26 -6.73 11.33
CA ARG A 604 8.06 -6.59 12.16
C ARG A 604 7.20 -7.85 12.15
N LEU A 605 6.53 -8.10 13.27
CA LEU A 605 5.48 -9.10 13.35
C LEU A 605 4.15 -8.49 12.93
N TYR A 606 3.35 -9.27 12.21
CA TYR A 606 2.01 -8.87 11.77
C TYR A 606 0.98 -9.81 12.37
N ALA A 607 0.03 -9.25 13.10
CA ALA A 607 -1.15 -9.94 13.62
C ALA A 607 -2.34 -9.62 12.72
N VAL A 608 -2.87 -10.63 12.04
CA VAL A 608 -3.87 -10.51 10.98
C VAL A 608 -5.16 -11.17 11.37
N GLY A 609 -6.25 -10.43 11.32
CA GLY A 609 -7.60 -10.95 11.57
C GLY A 609 -7.85 -11.43 13.00
N GLY A 610 -8.50 -12.56 13.10
CA GLY A 610 -8.96 -13.15 14.36
C GLY A 610 -10.40 -12.76 14.71
N TYR A 611 -10.83 -13.11 15.94
CA TYR A 611 -12.15 -12.85 16.47
C TYR A 611 -12.06 -12.07 17.79
N ASP A 612 -12.81 -10.97 17.92
CA ASP A 612 -12.76 -10.07 19.07
C ASP A 612 -13.83 -10.34 20.15
N GLY A 613 -14.65 -11.38 19.93
CA GLY A 613 -15.80 -11.72 20.77
C GLY A 613 -17.14 -11.24 20.22
N GLN A 614 -17.14 -10.36 19.26
CA GLN A 614 -18.33 -9.85 18.60
C GLN A 614 -18.30 -10.08 17.08
N THR A 615 -17.16 -9.79 16.45
CA THR A 615 -16.99 -9.88 15.01
C THR A 615 -15.67 -10.55 14.63
N TYR A 616 -15.64 -11.17 13.47
CA TYR A 616 -14.40 -11.55 12.82
C TYR A 616 -13.72 -10.30 12.27
N LEU A 617 -12.44 -10.14 12.59
CA LEU A 617 -11.70 -8.92 12.30
C LEU A 617 -11.16 -8.91 10.88
N ASN A 618 -11.29 -7.77 10.22
CA ASN A 618 -10.63 -7.44 8.96
C ASN A 618 -9.50 -6.42 9.17
N THR A 619 -8.96 -6.35 10.37
CA THR A 619 -7.88 -5.45 10.76
C THR A 619 -6.57 -6.21 10.94
N MET A 620 -5.47 -5.53 10.70
CA MET A 620 -4.11 -6.01 10.89
C MET A 620 -3.33 -5.01 11.76
N GLU A 621 -2.48 -5.52 12.62
CA GLU A 621 -1.55 -4.73 13.43
C GLU A 621 -0.11 -5.21 13.20
N SER A 622 0.84 -4.29 13.16
CA SER A 622 2.26 -4.59 13.11
C SER A 622 2.95 -4.24 14.41
N TYR A 623 3.82 -5.13 14.88
CA TYR A 623 4.63 -4.96 16.08
C TYR A 623 6.08 -4.65 15.72
N ASP A 624 6.60 -3.60 16.30
CA ASP A 624 8.01 -3.25 16.24
C ASP A 624 8.73 -3.73 17.52
N PRO A 625 9.63 -4.72 17.42
CA PRO A 625 10.34 -5.24 18.60
C PRO A 625 11.27 -4.21 19.26
N GLN A 626 11.72 -3.19 18.54
CA GLN A 626 12.64 -2.16 19.04
C GLN A 626 11.92 -1.14 19.92
N THR A 627 10.74 -0.66 19.47
CA THR A 627 9.94 0.31 20.23
C THR A 627 8.99 -0.37 21.21
N ASN A 628 8.76 -1.69 21.08
CA ASN A 628 7.77 -2.46 21.81
C ASN A 628 6.36 -1.87 21.66
N GLU A 629 5.97 -1.55 20.42
CA GLU A 629 4.67 -0.94 20.11
C GLU A 629 3.95 -1.67 18.99
N TRP A 630 2.62 -1.76 19.10
CA TRP A 630 1.72 -2.20 18.04
C TRP A 630 1.13 -1.01 17.31
N THR A 631 1.15 -1.05 15.99
CA THR A 631 0.59 -0.02 15.12
C THR A 631 -0.48 -0.64 14.22
N GLN A 632 -1.64 0.00 14.12
CA GLN A 632 -2.67 -0.46 13.18
C GLN A 632 -2.22 -0.23 11.75
N VAL A 633 -2.42 -1.24 10.92
CA VAL A 633 -2.19 -1.22 9.49
C VAL A 633 -3.53 -1.20 8.77
N ARG A 634 -3.52 -0.90 7.49
CA ARG A 634 -4.72 -0.74 6.67
C ARG A 634 -5.65 -1.96 6.72
N LEU A 635 -6.96 -1.71 6.71
CA LEU A 635 -8.02 -2.72 6.64
C LEU A 635 -7.89 -3.54 5.35
N PHE A 636 -8.15 -4.84 5.43
CA PHE A 636 -8.27 -5.69 4.25
C PHE A 636 -9.74 -6.02 3.91
N PRO A 637 -10.03 -6.37 2.65
CA PRO A 637 -11.42 -6.45 2.17
C PRO A 637 -12.24 -7.59 2.80
N LYS A 638 -11.57 -8.65 3.28
CA LYS A 638 -12.22 -9.87 3.80
C LYS A 638 -11.51 -10.40 5.04
N ILE A 639 -12.12 -11.33 5.74
CA ILE A 639 -11.70 -11.88 7.03
C ILE A 639 -10.86 -13.13 6.83
N CYS A 640 -9.70 -13.24 7.50
CA CYS A 640 -8.71 -14.31 7.27
C CYS A 640 -8.34 -15.09 8.54
N VAL A 641 -7.91 -16.35 8.38
CA VAL A 641 -7.46 -17.22 9.48
C VAL A 641 -6.05 -17.82 9.25
N GLY A 642 -5.66 -18.11 8.03
CA GLY A 642 -4.32 -18.61 7.73
C GLY A 642 -3.42 -17.50 7.18
N VAL A 643 -2.23 -17.30 7.74
CA VAL A 643 -1.29 -16.28 7.30
C VAL A 643 0.10 -16.86 7.13
N CYS A 644 0.74 -16.54 6.01
CA CYS A 644 2.13 -16.88 5.74
C CYS A 644 2.80 -15.78 4.90
N VAL A 645 4.13 -15.80 4.83
CA VAL A 645 4.93 -14.92 3.98
C VAL A 645 5.62 -15.75 2.92
N ILE A 646 5.49 -15.33 1.66
CA ILE A 646 6.26 -15.86 0.53
C ILE A 646 7.36 -14.86 0.20
N LEU A 647 8.62 -15.32 0.13
CA LEU A 647 9.78 -14.55 -0.28
C LEU A 647 9.95 -14.74 -1.80
N GLY A 648 10.20 -13.67 -2.55
CA GLY A 648 10.58 -13.76 -3.94
C GLY A 648 9.44 -13.96 -4.93
N GLU A 649 8.46 -13.09 -4.90
CA GLU A 649 7.58 -12.89 -6.06
C GLU A 649 8.09 -11.69 -6.86
N ASP A 650 8.74 -12.03 -7.99
CA ASP A 650 8.50 -11.35 -9.29
C ASP A 650 9.13 -12.15 -10.42
#